data_eb82ed6d585d5dcac1b821e4b8d823c3
#
_entry.id   eb82ed6d585d5dcac1b821e4b8d823c3
#
_cell.length_a   1.000
_cell.length_b   1.000
_cell.length_c   1.000
_cell.angle_alpha   90.00
_cell.angle_beta   90.00
_cell.angle_gamma   90.00
#
_symmetry.space_group_name_H-M   'P 1'
#
loop_
_entity.id
_entity.type
_entity.pdbx_description
1 polymer ?
#
loop_
_entity_poly.entity_id
_entity_poly.type
_entity_poly.pdbx_seq_one_letter_code
_entity_poly.pdbx_strand_id
1 'polypeptide(L)'
;AELMNKTGFALVDEWEALDDNKQYGWKAIQKKLGGKVVKPEKFSPKKHQKQAIKSVLKAFKDKNTERGKMIMPCGTGKSLTAFWIARDMKVKNILLAIPSLSLLQQTLNVWTKEFLANNIRPDYLCVCSDESTGSLEKDEFTSQTYDMGIRTTTDQQAIESFLKNKSNNIKIIFTTYQSGQVTAKASKKTKTVFDLGIMDEAHKTVGHKLKPMAHLIHEKNIKIKKRLFMTATERVFRGGKEDEILSMDNVDEYGDVIYQLSYSEAIKEKIISDYKIITFDISESEYEELFENNNFIRVNQKLKKDDLTARELASAIALRKAIKNLKIKKALSFHSSIKRADKFEDLNKDINKNFKKYSSLETFHVSSKQKSSARVQEMQSFEKSKKALMTNARCLTEGVDVPSIDCVTFIDSKRSKIDIVQAAGRAMRISKGKKYGYILVPIITQNKNLLESSLDTQFENLVSVLTSLSTQDERLIDEIKALSSRSITKYKPRDIIKLKSNVLKKIDIKMLEKNISLKVWNNIKSFSYADYSEAKKFVNNLKLHSTKQWQKYCDNEFKNLPEKPIDIPVNAGGYFRKIGKWNGWGEFLGTGRIADHLKVYWSFSKARKYLHNLRLEKYEDFETIVKDGQLPPEIPSSLISYKKDKRWKGNRDFVGVDYKFGSKYLKYLTYNEAKIFAHKLKLKTSDEWYLYTKKKTDHKIKKPANIPTIPNAYYKNKGWKGWKEFLGETYNPNWSNELRKNSLLKFEDAKKLIATYKLNGINDFKKFKNSKNYPKSLSKNPYHYKSHPKWNGLLDYLGKKK
;
A
#
# COMPACT_ATOMS: atom_id res chain seq x y z
N ALA A 1 4.60 -30.17 32.19
CA ALA A 1 4.37 -28.80 31.63
C ALA A 1 5.27 -27.76 32.32
N GLU A 2 5.34 -27.70 33.64
CA GLU A 2 6.16 -26.70 34.36
C GLU A 2 7.68 -26.92 34.20
N LEU A 3 8.11 -28.20 34.16
CA LEU A 3 9.52 -28.53 33.88
C LEU A 3 9.92 -28.22 32.45
N MET A 4 9.01 -28.38 31.49
CA MET A 4 9.21 -28.05 30.08
C MET A 4 9.29 -26.53 29.86
N ASN A 5 8.49 -25.72 30.56
CA ASN A 5 8.60 -24.27 30.51
C ASN A 5 9.92 -23.71 31.10
N LYS A 6 10.55 -24.42 32.01
CA LYS A 6 11.86 -24.06 32.59
C LYS A 6 13.06 -24.51 31.76
N THR A 7 12.91 -25.52 30.92
CA THR A 7 14.02 -26.16 30.20
C THR A 7 14.02 -25.92 28.69
N GLY A 8 12.92 -25.37 28.13
CA GLY A 8 12.81 -25.09 26.70
C GLY A 8 12.79 -26.35 25.81
N PHE A 9 12.23 -27.46 26.30
CA PHE A 9 12.06 -28.68 25.54
C PHE A 9 10.71 -28.75 24.84
N ALA A 10 10.70 -29.26 23.61
CA ALA A 10 9.51 -29.53 22.81
C ALA A 10 8.64 -30.65 23.39
N LEU A 11 7.34 -30.60 23.11
CA LEU A 11 6.38 -31.63 23.49
C LEU A 11 6.75 -32.99 22.86
N VAL A 12 6.29 -34.08 23.50
CA VAL A 12 6.60 -35.47 23.10
C VAL A 12 6.26 -35.77 21.64
N ASP A 13 5.21 -35.14 21.11
CA ASP A 13 4.80 -35.26 19.70
C ASP A 13 5.77 -34.63 18.69
N GLU A 14 6.72 -33.81 19.16
CA GLU A 14 7.78 -33.23 18.31
C GLU A 14 9.07 -34.06 18.35
N TRP A 15 9.15 -35.08 19.17
CA TRP A 15 10.36 -35.93 19.28
C TRP A 15 10.63 -36.72 17.99
N GLU A 16 9.60 -37.18 17.30
CA GLU A 16 9.75 -37.87 16.02
C GLU A 16 10.26 -36.91 14.93
N ALA A 17 9.83 -35.66 14.95
CA ALA A 17 10.32 -34.63 14.04
C ALA A 17 11.76 -34.19 14.36
N LEU A 18 12.21 -34.33 15.61
CA LEU A 18 13.57 -34.05 16.01
C LEU A 18 14.56 -35.18 15.60
N ASP A 19 14.09 -36.40 15.51
CA ASP A 19 14.89 -37.56 15.14
C ASP A 19 15.37 -37.52 13.67
N ASP A 20 14.52 -36.94 12.79
CA ASP A 20 14.80 -36.75 11.39
C ASP A 20 15.62 -35.47 11.10
N ASN A 21 15.79 -34.61 12.07
CA ASN A 21 16.45 -33.32 11.88
C ASN A 21 17.91 -33.38 12.30
N LYS A 22 18.82 -33.66 11.35
CA LYS A 22 20.26 -33.77 11.56
C LYS A 22 20.91 -32.59 12.31
N GLN A 23 20.23 -31.47 12.47
CA GLN A 23 20.71 -30.30 13.25
C GLN A 23 20.68 -30.52 14.77
N TYR A 24 19.83 -31.45 15.25
CA TYR A 24 19.69 -31.75 16.68
C TYR A 24 19.86 -33.25 16.96
N GLY A 25 20.81 -33.92 16.34
CA GLY A 25 21.00 -35.36 16.53
C GLY A 25 21.01 -35.74 18.01
N TRP A 26 20.56 -36.94 18.33
CA TRP A 26 20.51 -37.54 19.69
C TRP A 26 21.74 -37.27 20.54
N LYS A 27 22.92 -37.26 19.93
CA LYS A 27 24.19 -36.92 20.59
C LYS A 27 24.22 -35.49 21.18
N ALA A 28 23.60 -34.55 20.50
CA ALA A 28 23.49 -33.14 20.97
C ALA A 28 22.48 -33.02 22.12
N ILE A 29 21.37 -33.77 22.02
CA ILE A 29 20.33 -33.85 23.08
C ILE A 29 20.92 -34.54 24.32
N GLN A 30 21.57 -35.70 24.18
CA GLN A 30 22.22 -36.42 25.28
C GLN A 30 23.29 -35.55 25.95
N LYS A 31 24.08 -34.81 25.17
CA LYS A 31 25.08 -33.87 25.69
C LYS A 31 24.47 -32.72 26.47
N LYS A 32 23.28 -32.27 26.05
CA LYS A 32 22.52 -31.21 26.70
C LYS A 32 21.85 -31.71 27.99
N LEU A 33 21.30 -32.92 27.99
CA LEU A 33 20.75 -33.61 29.16
C LEU A 33 21.83 -33.92 30.21
N GLY A 34 23.05 -34.19 29.77
CA GLY A 34 24.23 -34.34 30.64
C GLY A 34 24.84 -33.02 31.16
N GLY A 35 24.09 -31.89 31.08
CA GLY A 35 24.50 -30.59 31.60
C GLY A 35 25.55 -29.84 30.76
N LYS A 36 25.99 -30.37 29.64
CA LYS A 36 26.92 -29.67 28.73
C LYS A 36 26.13 -28.89 27.68
N VAL A 37 26.13 -27.59 27.80
CA VAL A 37 25.51 -26.68 26.80
C VAL A 37 26.30 -26.79 25.48
N VAL A 38 25.70 -27.38 24.45
CA VAL A 38 26.26 -27.34 23.09
C VAL A 38 26.07 -25.95 22.53
N LYS A 39 27.11 -25.16 22.45
CA LYS A 39 27.06 -23.84 21.82
C LYS A 39 26.86 -24.00 20.33
N PRO A 40 25.86 -23.28 19.74
CA PRO A 40 25.72 -23.24 18.30
C PRO A 40 26.97 -22.59 17.67
N GLU A 41 27.27 -22.98 16.44
CA GLU A 41 28.31 -22.32 15.68
C GLU A 41 27.99 -20.84 15.47
N LYS A 42 28.99 -20.01 15.69
CA LYS A 42 28.90 -18.58 15.47
C LYS A 42 28.93 -18.26 13.99
N PHE A 43 27.90 -17.54 13.50
CA PHE A 43 27.97 -17.03 12.15
C PHE A 43 28.91 -15.83 12.03
N SER A 44 29.57 -15.74 10.87
CA SER A 44 30.41 -14.59 10.52
C SER A 44 29.78 -13.81 9.39
N PRO A 45 29.75 -12.48 9.48
CA PRO A 45 29.15 -11.65 8.44
C PRO A 45 29.93 -11.76 7.13
N LYS A 46 29.24 -12.04 6.05
CA LYS A 46 29.77 -12.03 4.68
C LYS A 46 30.13 -10.61 4.25
N LYS A 47 30.87 -10.46 3.15
CA LYS A 47 31.39 -9.17 2.66
C LYS A 47 30.29 -8.09 2.58
N HIS A 48 29.18 -8.37 1.91
CA HIS A 48 28.05 -7.44 1.79
C HIS A 48 27.41 -7.09 3.13
N GLN A 49 27.32 -8.03 4.07
CA GLN A 49 26.81 -7.80 5.41
C GLN A 49 27.76 -6.91 6.22
N LYS A 50 29.09 -7.13 6.11
CA LYS A 50 30.10 -6.24 6.71
C LYS A 50 29.98 -4.81 6.20
N GLN A 51 29.73 -4.64 4.89
CA GLN A 51 29.50 -3.34 4.28
C GLN A 51 28.22 -2.69 4.82
N ALA A 52 27.11 -3.43 4.91
CA ALA A 52 25.85 -2.93 5.47
C ALA A 52 26.02 -2.49 6.92
N ILE A 53 26.67 -3.33 7.76
CA ILE A 53 26.95 -3.00 9.16
C ILE A 53 27.78 -1.72 9.25
N LYS A 54 28.88 -1.63 8.51
CA LYS A 54 29.76 -0.45 8.49
C LYS A 54 28.99 0.82 8.08
N SER A 55 28.15 0.74 7.05
CA SER A 55 27.36 1.88 6.57
C SER A 55 26.35 2.36 7.61
N VAL A 56 25.64 1.42 8.26
CA VAL A 56 24.66 1.77 9.29
C VAL A 56 25.34 2.34 10.54
N LEU A 57 26.44 1.75 10.98
CA LEU A 57 27.19 2.28 12.12
C LEU A 57 27.72 3.69 11.83
N LYS A 58 28.27 3.93 10.64
CA LYS A 58 28.70 5.27 10.21
C LYS A 58 27.56 6.28 10.22
N ALA A 59 26.39 5.91 9.70
CA ALA A 59 25.22 6.80 9.66
C ALA A 59 24.73 7.13 11.07
N PHE A 60 24.58 6.12 11.92
CA PHE A 60 23.94 6.29 13.24
C PHE A 60 24.88 6.83 14.33
N LYS A 61 26.18 6.45 14.30
CA LYS A 61 27.15 6.91 15.30
C LYS A 61 27.86 8.17 14.87
N ASP A 62 28.47 8.17 13.66
CA ASP A 62 29.35 9.27 13.27
C ASP A 62 28.55 10.48 12.75
N LYS A 63 27.53 10.22 11.90
CA LYS A 63 26.68 11.29 11.33
C LYS A 63 25.46 11.63 12.19
N ASN A 64 25.26 10.91 13.28
CA ASN A 64 24.10 11.03 14.19
C ASN A 64 22.72 11.00 13.51
N THR A 65 22.62 10.34 12.35
CA THR A 65 21.33 10.17 11.62
C THR A 65 20.34 9.43 12.52
N GLU A 66 19.09 9.88 12.56
CA GLU A 66 18.07 9.27 13.42
C GLU A 66 17.32 8.14 12.73
N ARG A 67 17.20 8.19 11.40
CA ARG A 67 16.43 7.28 10.58
C ARG A 67 17.18 6.88 9.33
N GLY A 68 16.99 5.65 8.84
CA GLY A 68 17.55 5.26 7.57
C GLY A 68 17.13 3.89 7.09
N LYS A 69 17.27 3.68 5.80
CA LYS A 69 16.84 2.46 5.08
C LYS A 69 18.02 1.57 4.76
N MET A 70 17.84 0.26 4.99
CA MET A 70 18.73 -0.80 4.52
C MET A 70 17.97 -1.70 3.55
N ILE A 71 18.33 -1.63 2.27
CA ILE A 71 17.65 -2.35 1.19
C ILE A 71 18.53 -3.51 0.75
N MET A 72 18.06 -4.74 0.94
CA MET A 72 18.79 -5.95 0.59
C MET A 72 17.83 -7.01 0.02
N PRO A 73 18.16 -7.71 -1.06
CA PRO A 73 17.32 -8.76 -1.63
C PRO A 73 16.91 -9.84 -0.62
N CYS A 74 15.83 -10.57 -0.93
CA CYS A 74 15.43 -11.73 -0.14
C CYS A 74 16.55 -12.80 -0.15
N GLY A 75 16.79 -13.45 1.00
CA GLY A 75 17.81 -14.49 1.11
C GLY A 75 19.25 -14.00 1.34
N THR A 76 19.48 -12.69 1.43
CA THR A 76 20.83 -12.13 1.68
C THR A 76 21.20 -12.02 3.16
N GLY A 77 20.33 -12.48 4.08
CA GLY A 77 20.60 -12.53 5.51
C GLY A 77 20.33 -11.21 6.27
N LYS A 78 19.27 -10.47 5.92
CA LYS A 78 18.85 -9.23 6.59
C LYS A 78 18.75 -9.36 8.10
N SER A 79 18.11 -10.43 8.61
CA SER A 79 17.89 -10.63 10.05
C SER A 79 19.21 -10.82 10.83
N LEU A 80 20.17 -11.56 10.27
CA LEU A 80 21.53 -11.67 10.86
C LEU A 80 22.29 -10.34 10.80
N THR A 81 22.17 -9.61 9.71
CA THR A 81 22.78 -8.27 9.57
C THR A 81 22.24 -7.32 10.64
N ALA A 82 20.93 -7.36 10.88
CA ALA A 82 20.27 -6.57 11.93
C ALA A 82 20.81 -6.93 13.33
N PHE A 83 20.99 -8.22 13.61
CA PHE A 83 21.59 -8.68 14.86
C PHE A 83 22.99 -8.09 15.06
N TRP A 84 23.86 -8.19 14.08
CA TRP A 84 25.22 -7.66 14.19
C TRP A 84 25.24 -6.13 14.28
N ILE A 85 24.35 -5.42 13.61
CA ILE A 85 24.19 -3.97 13.76
C ILE A 85 23.82 -3.65 15.22
N ALA A 86 22.83 -4.32 15.79
CA ALA A 86 22.39 -4.10 17.16
C ALA A 86 23.52 -4.38 18.17
N ARG A 87 24.25 -5.48 17.99
CA ARG A 87 25.40 -5.85 18.80
C ARG A 87 26.51 -4.79 18.74
N ASP A 88 26.89 -4.38 17.53
CA ASP A 88 28.04 -3.49 17.31
C ASP A 88 27.70 -2.02 17.64
N MET A 89 26.41 -1.65 17.66
CA MET A 89 25.94 -0.38 18.22
C MET A 89 26.07 -0.32 19.75
N LYS A 90 26.15 -1.47 20.43
CA LYS A 90 26.23 -1.58 21.91
C LYS A 90 25.05 -0.92 22.61
N VAL A 91 23.85 -1.04 22.03
CA VAL A 91 22.60 -0.46 22.57
C VAL A 91 22.00 -1.36 23.65
N LYS A 92 21.24 -0.76 24.58
CA LYS A 92 20.61 -1.49 25.70
C LYS A 92 19.14 -1.82 25.44
N ASN A 93 18.37 -0.88 24.88
CA ASN A 93 16.94 -1.05 24.66
C ASN A 93 16.64 -1.16 23.15
N ILE A 94 16.20 -2.32 22.71
CA ILE A 94 15.94 -2.61 21.29
C ILE A 94 14.46 -2.92 21.11
N LEU A 95 13.86 -2.33 20.10
CA LEU A 95 12.54 -2.69 19.57
C LEU A 95 12.70 -3.31 18.19
N LEU A 96 12.22 -4.52 18.00
CA LEU A 96 12.20 -5.19 16.72
C LEU A 96 10.75 -5.41 16.27
N ALA A 97 10.33 -4.69 15.24
CA ALA A 97 8.98 -4.75 14.69
C ALA A 97 8.97 -5.60 13.41
N ILE A 98 8.06 -6.56 13.33
CA ILE A 98 8.00 -7.61 12.32
C ILE A 98 6.55 -7.74 11.83
N PRO A 99 6.29 -8.05 10.54
CA PRO A 99 4.93 -8.03 10.01
C PRO A 99 4.05 -9.23 10.39
N SER A 100 4.63 -10.39 10.73
CA SER A 100 3.86 -11.61 11.02
C SER A 100 4.49 -12.45 12.12
N LEU A 101 3.70 -13.31 12.76
CA LEU A 101 4.16 -14.23 13.81
C LEU A 101 5.23 -15.20 13.30
N SER A 102 5.06 -15.74 12.10
CA SER A 102 6.00 -16.68 11.51
C SER A 102 7.39 -16.07 11.28
N LEU A 103 7.43 -14.83 10.78
CA LEU A 103 8.69 -14.09 10.64
C LEU A 103 9.28 -13.72 11.99
N LEU A 104 8.43 -13.42 12.99
CA LEU A 104 8.88 -13.14 14.36
C LEU A 104 9.55 -14.39 14.96
N GLN A 105 8.92 -15.56 14.83
CA GLN A 105 9.48 -16.84 15.27
C GLN A 105 10.82 -17.13 14.58
N GLN A 106 10.88 -16.97 13.26
CA GLN A 106 12.12 -17.16 12.50
C GLN A 106 13.23 -16.23 12.98
N THR A 107 12.92 -14.95 13.13
CA THR A 107 13.89 -13.94 13.57
C THR A 107 14.36 -14.19 15.00
N LEU A 108 13.44 -14.54 15.89
CA LEU A 108 13.76 -14.90 17.27
C LEU A 108 14.71 -16.11 17.32
N ASN A 109 14.44 -17.17 16.55
CA ASN A 109 15.28 -18.35 16.47
C ASN A 109 16.72 -18.01 16.00
N VAL A 110 16.83 -17.16 14.97
CA VAL A 110 18.12 -16.70 14.46
C VAL A 110 18.86 -15.89 15.53
N TRP A 111 18.20 -14.94 16.17
CA TRP A 111 18.81 -14.08 17.17
C TRP A 111 19.19 -14.84 18.43
N THR A 112 18.34 -15.79 18.88
CA THR A 112 18.64 -16.63 20.04
C THR A 112 19.86 -17.50 19.81
N LYS A 113 20.01 -18.10 18.62
CA LYS A 113 21.22 -18.87 18.25
C LYS A 113 22.47 -17.98 18.31
N GLU A 114 22.40 -16.78 17.77
CA GLU A 114 23.52 -15.84 17.79
C GLU A 114 23.84 -15.32 19.19
N PHE A 115 22.85 -15.05 20.03
CA PHE A 115 23.07 -14.70 21.44
C PHE A 115 23.81 -15.81 22.19
N LEU A 116 23.35 -17.04 22.02
CA LEU A 116 24.01 -18.21 22.62
C LEU A 116 25.44 -18.37 22.11
N ALA A 117 25.67 -18.27 20.79
CA ALA A 117 26.98 -18.37 20.18
C ALA A 117 27.96 -17.28 20.65
N ASN A 118 27.46 -16.09 20.97
CA ASN A 118 28.28 -14.96 21.43
C ASN A 118 28.31 -14.81 22.97
N ASN A 119 27.74 -15.74 23.75
CA ASN A 119 27.62 -15.68 25.22
C ASN A 119 26.88 -14.42 25.71
N ILE A 120 25.94 -13.93 24.96
CA ILE A 120 25.11 -12.77 25.32
C ILE A 120 23.79 -13.29 25.91
N ARG A 121 23.38 -12.80 27.07
CA ARG A 121 22.10 -13.12 27.70
C ARG A 121 21.23 -11.88 27.65
N PRO A 122 20.33 -11.76 26.66
CA PRO A 122 19.38 -10.65 26.64
C PRO A 122 18.20 -10.96 27.54
N ASP A 123 17.58 -9.89 28.06
CA ASP A 123 16.19 -9.95 28.52
C ASP A 123 15.31 -9.68 27.31
N TYR A 124 14.38 -10.56 27.00
CA TYR A 124 13.51 -10.35 25.85
C TYR A 124 12.05 -10.62 26.19
N LEU A 125 11.17 -9.95 25.45
CA LEU A 125 9.73 -10.10 25.53
C LEU A 125 9.15 -10.14 24.12
N CYS A 126 8.27 -11.10 23.86
CA CYS A 126 7.51 -11.20 22.62
C CYS A 126 6.12 -10.60 22.80
N VAL A 127 5.84 -9.51 22.08
CA VAL A 127 4.56 -8.79 22.13
C VAL A 127 3.81 -9.05 20.85
N CYS A 128 2.93 -10.02 20.89
CA CYS A 128 2.11 -10.43 19.75
C CYS A 128 0.86 -11.17 20.21
N SER A 129 -0.15 -11.17 19.35
CA SER A 129 -1.39 -11.95 19.50
C SER A 129 -1.55 -12.87 18.30
N ASP A 130 -2.46 -13.81 18.40
CA ASP A 130 -2.84 -14.66 17.28
C ASP A 130 -3.30 -13.79 16.09
N GLU A 131 -2.99 -14.24 14.90
CA GLU A 131 -3.36 -13.51 13.69
C GLU A 131 -4.89 -13.56 13.52
N SER A 132 -5.45 -12.42 13.07
CA SER A 132 -6.89 -12.27 12.91
C SER A 132 -7.45 -13.16 11.81
N THR A 133 -8.75 -13.51 11.90
CA THR A 133 -9.49 -14.27 10.87
C THR A 133 -9.41 -13.64 9.48
N GLY A 134 -9.21 -12.33 9.37
CA GLY A 134 -8.99 -11.64 8.11
C GLY A 134 -7.71 -12.05 7.37
N SER A 135 -6.69 -12.57 8.07
CA SER A 135 -5.48 -13.11 7.45
C SER A 135 -5.73 -14.47 6.81
N LEU A 136 -6.65 -15.27 7.39
CA LEU A 136 -7.07 -16.56 6.83
C LEU A 136 -7.80 -16.40 5.49
N GLU A 137 -8.62 -15.36 5.35
CA GLU A 137 -9.31 -15.06 4.09
C GLU A 137 -8.35 -14.63 2.97
N LYS A 138 -7.24 -14.01 3.33
CA LYS A 138 -6.21 -13.56 2.38
C LYS A 138 -5.17 -14.63 2.06
N ASP A 139 -5.27 -15.82 2.65
CA ASP A 139 -4.26 -16.87 2.57
C ASP A 139 -2.85 -16.37 2.94
N GLU A 140 -2.76 -15.57 3.97
CA GLU A 140 -1.48 -15.22 4.58
C GLU A 140 -1.04 -16.37 5.51
N PHE A 141 0.25 -16.60 5.64
CA PHE A 141 0.77 -17.63 6.54
C PHE A 141 0.44 -17.24 7.97
N THR A 142 -0.52 -17.94 8.58
CA THR A 142 -0.93 -17.72 9.96
C THR A 142 -0.19 -18.67 10.89
N SER A 143 0.35 -18.11 11.97
CA SER A 143 0.91 -18.87 13.09
C SER A 143 0.08 -18.55 14.33
N GLN A 144 -0.04 -19.51 15.24
CA GLN A 144 -0.63 -19.27 16.54
C GLN A 144 0.47 -18.97 17.55
N THR A 145 0.16 -18.23 18.60
CA THR A 145 1.15 -17.87 19.61
C THR A 145 1.70 -19.09 20.34
N TYR A 146 0.91 -20.13 20.48
CA TYR A 146 1.37 -21.40 21.09
C TYR A 146 2.40 -22.15 20.21
N ASP A 147 2.35 -21.99 18.86
CA ASP A 147 3.33 -22.60 17.94
C ASP A 147 4.74 -22.00 18.12
N MET A 148 4.86 -20.86 18.78
CA MET A 148 6.15 -20.19 18.98
C MET A 148 7.03 -20.88 20.03
N GLY A 149 6.45 -21.72 20.89
CA GLY A 149 7.17 -22.39 21.97
C GLY A 149 7.76 -21.43 23.03
N ILE A 150 7.32 -20.17 23.04
CA ILE A 150 7.76 -19.12 23.97
C ILE A 150 6.56 -18.32 24.49
N ARG A 151 6.76 -17.72 25.68
CA ARG A 151 5.71 -16.89 26.28
C ARG A 151 5.55 -15.59 25.49
N THR A 152 4.35 -15.35 25.01
CA THR A 152 3.93 -14.11 24.33
C THR A 152 2.94 -13.34 25.20
N THR A 153 2.83 -12.04 25.00
CA THR A 153 1.87 -11.21 25.72
C THR A 153 1.38 -10.04 24.88
N THR A 154 0.14 -9.64 25.10
CA THR A 154 -0.41 -8.33 24.71
C THR A 154 -0.89 -7.54 25.93
N ASP A 155 -0.62 -8.04 27.13
CA ASP A 155 -0.94 -7.34 28.35
C ASP A 155 0.00 -6.13 28.56
N GLN A 156 -0.59 -4.95 28.63
CA GLN A 156 0.15 -3.72 28.82
C GLN A 156 0.92 -3.68 30.14
N GLN A 157 0.37 -4.24 31.21
CA GLN A 157 1.02 -4.24 32.54
C GLN A 157 2.26 -5.13 32.54
N ALA A 158 2.20 -6.29 31.89
CA ALA A 158 3.34 -7.17 31.72
C ALA A 158 4.48 -6.48 30.96
N ILE A 159 4.14 -5.73 29.88
CA ILE A 159 5.12 -4.97 29.11
C ILE A 159 5.71 -3.84 29.95
N GLU A 160 4.89 -3.11 30.72
CA GLU A 160 5.36 -2.05 31.64
C GLU A 160 6.31 -2.60 32.70
N SER A 161 5.98 -3.73 33.29
CA SER A 161 6.83 -4.42 34.29
C SER A 161 8.17 -4.84 33.68
N PHE A 162 8.17 -5.40 32.47
CA PHE A 162 9.38 -5.74 31.74
C PHE A 162 10.24 -4.51 31.46
N LEU A 163 9.64 -3.39 31.03
CA LEU A 163 10.37 -2.17 30.73
C LEU A 163 10.97 -1.51 31.98
N LYS A 164 10.24 -1.53 33.11
CA LYS A 164 10.69 -0.97 34.40
C LYS A 164 11.74 -1.82 35.10
N ASN A 165 11.77 -3.13 34.83
CA ASN A 165 12.75 -4.00 35.49
C ASN A 165 14.18 -3.49 35.25
N LYS A 166 14.93 -3.24 36.30
CA LYS A 166 16.34 -2.81 36.22
C LYS A 166 17.19 -4.06 35.94
N SER A 167 17.80 -4.14 34.77
CA SER A 167 18.72 -5.19 34.37
C SER A 167 19.93 -4.60 33.67
N ASN A 168 21.07 -5.23 33.85
CA ASN A 168 22.30 -4.88 33.13
C ASN A 168 22.34 -5.51 31.73
N ASN A 169 21.43 -6.42 31.46
CA ASN A 169 21.32 -7.10 30.17
C ASN A 169 20.77 -6.19 29.07
N ILE A 170 21.00 -6.57 27.83
CA ILE A 170 20.31 -5.98 26.68
C ILE A 170 18.83 -6.35 26.75
N LYS A 171 17.96 -5.36 26.71
CA LYS A 171 16.49 -5.55 26.66
C LYS A 171 16.00 -5.48 25.24
N ILE A 172 15.21 -6.48 24.83
CA ILE A 172 14.66 -6.56 23.49
C ILE A 172 13.16 -6.83 23.55
N ILE A 173 12.40 -6.01 22.87
CA ILE A 173 11.01 -6.30 22.58
C ILE A 173 10.90 -6.73 21.11
N PHE A 174 10.49 -7.97 20.89
CA PHE A 174 10.04 -8.46 19.59
C PHE A 174 8.54 -8.23 19.50
N THR A 175 8.09 -7.48 18.51
CA THR A 175 6.66 -7.18 18.36
C THR A 175 6.20 -7.33 16.94
N THR A 176 4.96 -7.74 16.74
CA THR A 176 4.32 -7.53 15.43
C THR A 176 3.92 -6.07 15.28
N TYR A 177 3.88 -5.55 14.05
CA TYR A 177 3.42 -4.18 13.82
C TYR A 177 2.04 -3.90 14.40
N GLN A 178 1.14 -4.89 14.34
CA GLN A 178 -0.22 -4.80 14.88
C GLN A 178 -0.22 -4.63 16.40
N SER A 179 0.58 -5.41 17.10
CA SER A 179 0.73 -5.33 18.55
C SER A 179 1.63 -4.18 19.01
N GLY A 180 2.28 -3.51 18.10
CA GLY A 180 3.15 -2.37 18.39
C GLY A 180 2.45 -1.20 19.09
N GLN A 181 1.13 -1.05 18.93
CA GLN A 181 0.35 -0.03 19.65
C GLN A 181 0.38 -0.23 21.16
N VAL A 182 0.27 -1.47 21.64
CA VAL A 182 0.33 -1.79 23.07
C VAL A 182 1.72 -1.53 23.61
N THR A 183 2.76 -1.93 22.86
CA THR A 183 4.15 -1.62 23.20
C THR A 183 4.40 -0.12 23.30
N ALA A 184 3.86 0.66 22.38
CA ALA A 184 3.98 2.12 22.39
C ALA A 184 3.28 2.74 23.60
N LYS A 185 2.09 2.28 23.96
CA LYS A 185 1.37 2.73 25.18
C LYS A 185 2.17 2.43 26.45
N ALA A 186 2.68 1.22 26.58
CA ALA A 186 3.48 0.81 27.72
C ALA A 186 4.79 1.63 27.82
N SER A 187 5.48 1.86 26.70
CA SER A 187 6.72 2.65 26.69
C SER A 187 6.48 4.11 27.07
N LYS A 188 5.37 4.71 26.65
CA LYS A 188 4.98 6.07 27.07
C LYS A 188 4.75 6.15 28.58
N LYS A 189 4.00 5.21 29.14
CA LYS A 189 3.67 5.20 30.58
C LYS A 189 4.91 4.98 31.42
N THR A 190 5.85 4.18 30.95
CA THR A 190 7.13 3.94 31.65
C THR A 190 8.20 4.98 31.32
N LYS A 191 7.94 5.93 30.44
CA LYS A 191 8.89 6.91 29.89
C LYS A 191 10.13 6.25 29.26
N THR A 192 10.00 5.01 28.78
CA THR A 192 11.10 4.26 28.17
C THR A 192 11.38 4.79 26.77
N VAL A 193 12.66 5.03 26.49
CA VAL A 193 13.18 5.37 25.16
C VAL A 193 13.97 4.17 24.64
N PHE A 194 13.65 3.71 23.45
CA PHE A 194 14.43 2.68 22.78
C PHE A 194 15.66 3.30 22.11
N ASP A 195 16.82 2.67 22.28
CA ASP A 195 18.03 3.13 21.62
C ASP A 195 18.03 2.83 20.13
N LEU A 196 17.51 1.64 19.77
CA LEU A 196 17.40 1.19 18.39
C LEU A 196 16.03 0.56 18.13
N GLY A 197 15.35 1.01 17.11
CA GLY A 197 14.18 0.36 16.52
C GLY A 197 14.53 -0.21 15.17
N ILE A 198 14.30 -1.50 14.98
CA ILE A 198 14.48 -2.20 13.71
C ILE A 198 13.11 -2.55 13.17
N MET A 199 12.79 -2.03 11.99
CA MET A 199 11.52 -2.22 11.29
C MET A 199 11.74 -3.17 10.12
N ASP A 200 11.49 -4.47 10.34
CA ASP A 200 11.68 -5.48 9.29
C ASP A 200 10.51 -5.49 8.31
N GLU A 201 10.79 -5.78 7.04
CA GLU A 201 9.85 -5.68 5.91
C GLU A 201 9.07 -4.36 5.93
N ALA A 202 9.80 -3.27 6.10
CA ALA A 202 9.28 -1.93 6.33
C ALA A 202 8.31 -1.43 5.23
N HIS A 203 8.34 -2.01 4.03
CA HIS A 203 7.39 -1.73 2.95
C HIS A 203 5.93 -2.02 3.34
N LYS A 204 5.68 -2.84 4.38
CA LYS A 204 4.33 -3.11 4.93
C LYS A 204 3.74 -1.91 5.67
N THR A 205 4.57 -1.00 6.16
CA THR A 205 4.13 0.20 6.89
C THR A 205 3.60 1.29 5.95
N VAL A 206 3.87 1.17 4.65
CA VAL A 206 3.47 2.15 3.62
C VAL A 206 1.96 2.15 3.38
N GLY A 207 1.39 3.34 3.24
CA GLY A 207 -0.04 3.59 3.02
C GLY A 207 -0.59 4.60 4.02
N HIS A 208 -1.86 4.51 4.37
CA HIS A 208 -2.49 5.49 5.27
C HIS A 208 -1.82 5.53 6.65
N LYS A 209 -1.47 6.74 7.13
CA LYS A 209 -0.76 6.97 8.42
C LYS A 209 -1.46 6.37 9.64
N LEU A 210 -2.78 6.23 9.60
CA LEU A 210 -3.57 5.68 10.70
C LEU A 210 -3.63 4.14 10.72
N LYS A 211 -3.00 3.46 9.77
CA LYS A 211 -2.95 1.99 9.80
C LYS A 211 -2.16 1.50 11.02
N PRO A 212 -2.59 0.40 11.67
CA PRO A 212 -1.86 -0.18 12.80
C PRO A 212 -0.38 -0.44 12.48
N MET A 213 -0.08 -0.89 11.25
CA MET A 213 1.29 -1.14 10.80
C MET A 213 2.17 0.11 10.72
N ALA A 214 1.59 1.30 10.60
CA ALA A 214 2.32 2.57 10.56
C ALA A 214 2.59 3.16 11.95
N HIS A 215 1.99 2.61 13.00
CA HIS A 215 1.97 3.22 14.32
C HIS A 215 3.36 3.48 14.91
N LEU A 216 4.28 2.53 14.75
CA LEU A 216 5.64 2.60 15.31
C LEU A 216 6.60 3.52 14.53
N ILE A 217 6.16 4.02 13.37
CA ILE A 217 6.98 4.94 12.55
C ILE A 217 7.04 6.32 13.20
N HIS A 218 5.93 6.76 13.81
CA HIS A 218 5.76 8.13 14.28
C HIS A 218 6.37 8.34 15.65
N GLU A 219 7.20 9.39 15.78
CA GLU A 219 7.85 9.81 17.05
C GLU A 219 6.83 10.12 18.14
N LYS A 220 5.69 10.71 17.77
CA LYS A 220 4.58 11.00 18.70
C LYS A 220 4.00 9.76 19.39
N ASN A 221 4.15 8.58 18.78
CA ASN A 221 3.59 7.34 19.31
C ASN A 221 4.58 6.60 20.20
N ILE A 222 5.85 6.57 19.83
CA ILE A 222 6.90 5.85 20.55
C ILE A 222 8.24 6.55 20.35
N LYS A 223 9.01 6.71 21.43
CA LYS A 223 10.32 7.33 21.38
C LYS A 223 11.42 6.31 21.09
N ILE A 224 12.08 6.49 19.95
CA ILE A 224 13.17 5.63 19.47
C ILE A 224 14.27 6.54 18.94
N LYS A 225 15.48 6.43 19.48
CA LYS A 225 16.62 7.29 19.10
C LYS A 225 17.07 7.04 17.65
N LYS A 226 17.16 5.78 17.25
CA LYS A 226 17.63 5.36 15.92
C LYS A 226 16.63 4.36 15.32
N ARG A 227 16.14 4.61 14.11
CA ARG A 227 15.21 3.72 13.40
C ARG A 227 15.86 3.19 12.12
N LEU A 228 16.04 1.88 12.05
CA LEU A 228 16.52 1.17 10.87
C LEU A 228 15.34 0.49 10.16
N PHE A 229 15.05 0.92 8.96
CA PHE A 229 14.02 0.34 8.11
C PHE A 229 14.65 -0.67 7.14
N MET A 230 14.30 -1.94 7.30
CA MET A 230 14.83 -3.01 6.46
C MET A 230 13.78 -3.51 5.49
N THR A 231 14.16 -3.70 4.25
CA THR A 231 13.28 -4.26 3.22
C THR A 231 14.08 -4.85 2.06
N ALA A 232 13.43 -5.72 1.28
CA ALA A 232 13.96 -6.13 -0.02
C ALA A 232 13.63 -5.12 -1.12
N THR A 233 12.52 -4.39 -0.98
CA THR A 233 11.99 -3.49 -2.00
C THR A 233 11.48 -2.21 -1.35
N GLU A 234 11.85 -1.07 -1.90
CA GLU A 234 11.28 0.20 -1.49
C GLU A 234 9.87 0.35 -2.07
N ARG A 235 8.91 0.68 -1.22
CA ARG A 235 7.53 0.90 -1.63
C ARG A 235 7.23 2.39 -1.65
N VAL A 236 6.99 2.89 -2.86
CA VAL A 236 6.53 4.27 -3.07
C VAL A 236 5.04 4.24 -3.34
N PHE A 237 4.29 5.01 -2.58
CA PHE A 237 2.85 5.16 -2.74
C PHE A 237 2.56 6.51 -3.39
N ARG A 238 1.80 6.49 -4.49
CA ARG A 238 1.37 7.70 -5.20
C ARG A 238 -0.15 7.70 -5.28
N GLY A 239 -0.77 8.66 -4.63
CA GLY A 239 -2.23 8.83 -4.61
C GLY A 239 -2.75 9.19 -3.22
N GLY A 240 -3.74 10.09 -3.15
CA GLY A 240 -4.28 10.63 -1.92
C GLY A 240 -3.58 11.91 -1.45
N LYS A 241 -4.04 12.48 -0.34
CA LYS A 241 -3.41 13.66 0.26
C LYS A 241 -2.06 13.28 0.88
N GLU A 242 -0.99 13.98 0.53
CA GLU A 242 0.39 13.70 0.98
C GLU A 242 0.50 13.67 2.51
N ASP A 243 -0.30 14.47 3.22
CA ASP A 243 -0.29 14.53 4.69
C ASP A 243 -0.90 13.30 5.37
N GLU A 244 -1.66 12.47 4.64
CA GLU A 244 -2.34 11.29 5.18
C GLU A 244 -1.65 9.98 4.85
N ILE A 245 -0.60 10.01 4.01
CA ILE A 245 0.03 8.81 3.44
C ILE A 245 1.50 8.72 3.82
N LEU A 246 1.92 7.52 4.24
CA LEU A 246 3.32 7.14 4.40
C LEU A 246 3.82 6.54 3.10
N SER A 247 4.97 7.01 2.64
CA SER A 247 5.67 6.48 1.48
C SER A 247 7.16 6.41 1.78
N MET A 248 7.84 5.34 1.36
CA MET A 248 9.25 5.13 1.75
C MET A 248 10.22 6.13 1.10
N ASP A 249 9.80 6.88 0.10
CA ASP A 249 10.56 8.00 -0.46
C ASP A 249 10.46 9.29 0.37
N ASN A 250 9.60 9.31 1.40
CA ASN A 250 9.58 10.39 2.37
C ASN A 250 10.75 10.25 3.36
N VAL A 251 11.75 11.13 3.20
CA VAL A 251 12.98 11.11 4.01
C VAL A 251 12.72 11.47 5.47
N ASP A 252 11.75 12.34 5.75
CA ASP A 252 11.43 12.74 7.12
C ASP A 252 10.88 11.57 7.95
N GLU A 253 10.16 10.65 7.30
CA GLU A 253 9.55 9.49 7.96
C GLU A 253 10.44 8.24 7.96
N TYR A 254 11.19 7.99 6.87
CA TYR A 254 11.98 6.76 6.70
C TYR A 254 13.50 6.99 6.66
N GLY A 255 13.96 8.23 6.58
CA GLY A 255 15.36 8.54 6.38
C GLY A 255 15.87 8.25 4.98
N ASP A 256 17.15 8.49 4.76
CA ASP A 256 17.85 8.17 3.51
C ASP A 256 18.17 6.69 3.40
N VAL A 257 18.52 6.24 2.18
CA VAL A 257 19.07 4.90 1.96
C VAL A 257 20.51 4.88 2.46
N ILE A 258 20.73 4.23 3.60
CA ILE A 258 22.06 4.10 4.22
C ILE A 258 22.87 3.02 3.51
N TYR A 259 22.23 1.92 3.14
CA TYR A 259 22.84 0.81 2.41
C TYR A 259 21.86 0.18 1.46
N GLN A 260 22.37 -0.12 0.26
CA GLN A 260 21.61 -0.84 -0.77
C GLN A 260 22.51 -1.91 -1.40
N LEU A 261 21.96 -3.11 -1.51
CA LEU A 261 22.53 -4.21 -2.29
C LEU A 261 21.59 -4.48 -3.46
N SER A 262 22.04 -4.28 -4.67
CA SER A 262 21.24 -4.58 -5.86
C SER A 262 21.19 -6.10 -6.14
N TYR A 263 20.18 -6.55 -6.90
CA TYR A 263 20.12 -7.94 -7.38
C TYR A 263 21.33 -8.29 -8.24
N SER A 264 21.73 -7.37 -9.12
CA SER A 264 22.89 -7.52 -10.00
C SER A 264 24.17 -7.79 -9.21
N GLU A 265 24.44 -7.00 -8.17
CA GLU A 265 25.58 -7.17 -7.28
C GLU A 265 25.51 -8.48 -6.49
N ALA A 266 24.32 -8.78 -5.92
CA ALA A 266 24.12 -10.02 -5.16
C ALA A 266 24.35 -11.28 -6.01
N ILE A 267 23.98 -11.26 -7.28
CA ILE A 267 24.23 -12.36 -8.23
C ILE A 267 25.70 -12.41 -8.62
N LYS A 268 26.33 -11.27 -8.93
CA LYS A 268 27.75 -11.17 -9.27
C LYS A 268 28.64 -11.69 -8.14
N GLU A 269 28.31 -11.35 -6.91
CA GLU A 269 29.03 -11.83 -5.71
C GLU A 269 28.61 -13.24 -5.26
N LYS A 270 27.74 -13.93 -6.03
CA LYS A 270 27.22 -15.27 -5.72
C LYS A 270 26.56 -15.36 -4.33
N ILE A 271 25.89 -14.29 -3.91
CA ILE A 271 25.11 -14.25 -2.68
C ILE A 271 23.74 -14.88 -2.91
N ILE A 272 23.18 -14.69 -4.10
CA ILE A 272 21.97 -15.35 -4.61
C ILE A 272 22.27 -16.01 -5.96
N SER A 273 21.46 -17.00 -6.33
CA SER A 273 21.54 -17.63 -7.66
C SER A 273 21.04 -16.68 -8.73
N ASP A 274 21.66 -16.72 -9.90
CA ASP A 274 21.11 -16.06 -11.08
C ASP A 274 19.80 -16.72 -11.51
N TYR A 275 18.99 -16.04 -12.33
CA TYR A 275 17.65 -16.50 -12.68
C TYR A 275 17.33 -16.36 -14.17
N LYS A 276 16.31 -17.08 -14.62
CA LYS A 276 15.76 -17.01 -15.97
C LYS A 276 14.26 -16.91 -15.93
N ILE A 277 13.72 -15.97 -16.68
CA ILE A 277 12.29 -15.83 -16.90
C ILE A 277 11.97 -16.60 -18.19
N ILE A 278 11.10 -17.58 -18.09
CA ILE A 278 10.77 -18.48 -19.18
C ILE A 278 9.27 -18.54 -19.41
N THR A 279 8.91 -18.63 -20.70
CA THR A 279 7.53 -18.94 -21.10
C THR A 279 7.52 -20.29 -21.78
N PHE A 280 6.50 -21.09 -21.49
CA PHE A 280 6.20 -22.31 -22.21
C PHE A 280 4.83 -22.20 -22.84
N ASP A 281 4.75 -22.55 -24.10
CA ASP A 281 3.49 -22.65 -24.84
C ASP A 281 3.06 -24.10 -25.02
N ILE A 282 1.77 -24.30 -25.21
CA ILE A 282 1.16 -25.56 -25.60
C ILE A 282 0.63 -25.34 -27.00
N SER A 283 0.93 -26.30 -27.93
CA SER A 283 0.39 -26.25 -29.25
C SER A 283 -1.10 -26.65 -29.25
N GLU A 284 -1.84 -26.16 -30.26
CA GLU A 284 -3.26 -26.51 -30.44
C GLU A 284 -3.48 -28.01 -30.52
N SER A 285 -2.65 -28.70 -31.30
CA SER A 285 -2.69 -30.18 -31.43
C SER A 285 -2.45 -30.90 -30.10
N GLU A 286 -1.56 -30.42 -29.25
CA GLU A 286 -1.37 -30.97 -27.88
C GLU A 286 -2.55 -30.66 -26.96
N TYR A 287 -3.15 -29.51 -27.12
CA TYR A 287 -4.34 -29.13 -26.38
C TYR A 287 -5.54 -29.97 -26.78
N GLU A 288 -5.74 -30.18 -28.11
CA GLU A 288 -6.78 -31.04 -28.66
C GLU A 288 -6.58 -32.51 -28.30
N GLU A 289 -5.35 -33.05 -28.41
CA GLU A 289 -4.99 -34.41 -27.96
C GLU A 289 -5.35 -34.62 -26.47
N LEU A 290 -5.20 -33.62 -25.65
CA LEU A 290 -5.55 -33.67 -24.22
C LEU A 290 -7.06 -33.65 -23.99
N PHE A 291 -7.82 -32.97 -24.87
CA PHE A 291 -9.27 -32.89 -24.83
C PHE A 291 -9.95 -34.12 -25.49
N GLU A 292 -9.37 -34.65 -26.55
CA GLU A 292 -9.91 -35.78 -27.27
C GLU A 292 -9.64 -37.13 -26.60
N ASN A 293 -8.57 -37.26 -25.84
CA ASN A 293 -8.30 -38.41 -24.96
C ASN A 293 -9.22 -38.44 -23.72
N ASN A 294 -10.40 -38.26 -23.93
CA ASN A 294 -11.71 -38.10 -23.35
C ASN A 294 -12.06 -38.79 -22.03
N ASN A 295 -11.19 -39.50 -21.35
CA ASN A 295 -11.47 -40.07 -20.03
C ASN A 295 -11.41 -39.02 -18.90
N PHE A 296 -10.72 -37.88 -19.13
CA PHE A 296 -10.57 -36.80 -18.17
C PHE A 296 -11.84 -35.93 -18.04
N ILE A 297 -12.56 -35.76 -19.17
CA ILE A 297 -13.78 -34.92 -19.23
C ILE A 297 -15.02 -35.71 -18.77
N ARG A 298 -15.04 -37.05 -18.91
CA ARG A 298 -16.18 -37.89 -18.49
C ARG A 298 -16.32 -38.02 -16.98
N VAL A 299 -15.24 -37.94 -16.22
CA VAL A 299 -15.27 -38.02 -14.74
C VAL A 299 -15.77 -36.72 -14.12
N ASN A 300 -15.66 -35.59 -14.82
CA ASN A 300 -16.08 -34.27 -14.30
C ASN A 300 -17.00 -33.54 -15.28
N GLN A 301 -18.24 -34.04 -15.49
CA GLN A 301 -19.27 -33.32 -16.27
C GLN A 301 -19.56 -31.89 -15.76
N LYS A 302 -19.12 -31.54 -14.55
CA LYS A 302 -19.14 -30.19 -14.01
C LYS A 302 -18.07 -29.25 -14.62
N LEU A 303 -17.03 -29.76 -15.26
CA LEU A 303 -15.90 -29.00 -15.81
C LEU A 303 -16.19 -28.42 -17.23
N LYS A 304 -17.31 -28.77 -17.86
CA LYS A 304 -17.65 -28.29 -19.21
C LYS A 304 -18.01 -26.79 -19.33
N LYS A 305 -18.03 -26.02 -18.24
CA LYS A 305 -18.52 -24.63 -18.27
C LYS A 305 -17.50 -23.53 -17.96
N ASP A 306 -16.25 -23.85 -17.59
CA ASP A 306 -15.30 -22.81 -17.19
C ASP A 306 -14.03 -22.81 -18.08
N ASP A 307 -13.84 -21.76 -18.88
CA ASP A 307 -12.58 -21.40 -19.58
C ASP A 307 -11.35 -21.42 -18.63
N LEU A 308 -11.59 -21.33 -17.33
CA LEU A 308 -10.57 -21.39 -16.29
C LEU A 308 -9.87 -22.76 -16.24
N THR A 309 -10.59 -23.86 -16.41
CA THR A 309 -10.04 -25.21 -16.24
C THR A 309 -9.13 -25.62 -17.38
N ALA A 310 -9.45 -25.20 -18.59
CA ALA A 310 -8.62 -25.43 -19.77
C ALA A 310 -7.27 -24.71 -19.61
N ARG A 311 -7.29 -23.52 -19.05
CA ARG A 311 -6.11 -22.71 -18.76
C ARG A 311 -5.23 -23.33 -17.67
N GLU A 312 -5.83 -23.88 -16.61
CA GLU A 312 -5.13 -24.57 -15.54
C GLU A 312 -4.46 -25.85 -16.05
N LEU A 313 -5.13 -26.65 -16.88
CA LEU A 313 -4.57 -27.83 -17.50
C LEU A 313 -3.37 -27.49 -18.40
N ALA A 314 -3.53 -26.50 -19.26
CA ALA A 314 -2.45 -26.03 -20.12
C ALA A 314 -1.24 -25.56 -19.31
N SER A 315 -1.49 -24.84 -18.22
CA SER A 315 -0.43 -24.38 -17.32
C SER A 315 0.29 -25.53 -16.61
N ALA A 316 -0.44 -26.57 -16.19
CA ALA A 316 0.13 -27.76 -15.56
C ALA A 316 1.03 -28.53 -16.52
N ILE A 317 0.65 -28.63 -17.78
CA ILE A 317 1.45 -29.30 -18.81
C ILE A 317 2.67 -28.47 -19.19
N ALA A 318 2.50 -27.15 -19.35
CA ALA A 318 3.62 -26.25 -19.58
C ALA A 318 4.67 -26.36 -18.45
N LEU A 319 4.22 -26.43 -17.20
CA LEU A 319 5.08 -26.64 -16.06
C LEU A 319 5.84 -27.98 -16.13
N ARG A 320 5.15 -29.08 -16.48
CA ARG A 320 5.77 -30.40 -16.60
C ARG A 320 6.81 -30.47 -17.70
N LYS A 321 6.54 -29.82 -18.84
CA LYS A 321 7.51 -29.65 -19.93
C LYS A 321 8.74 -28.87 -19.44
N ALA A 322 8.53 -27.79 -18.72
CA ALA A 322 9.61 -27.02 -18.13
C ALA A 322 10.44 -27.86 -17.16
N ILE A 323 9.78 -28.60 -16.27
CA ILE A 323 10.44 -29.52 -15.31
C ILE A 323 11.32 -30.55 -16.02
N LYS A 324 10.80 -31.16 -17.12
CA LYS A 324 11.54 -32.14 -17.90
C LYS A 324 12.73 -31.50 -18.61
N ASN A 325 12.51 -30.44 -19.36
CA ASN A 325 13.48 -29.82 -20.26
C ASN A 325 14.62 -29.10 -19.52
N LEU A 326 14.31 -28.52 -18.36
CA LEU A 326 15.26 -27.73 -17.57
C LEU A 326 15.79 -28.49 -16.35
N LYS A 327 15.41 -29.77 -16.21
CA LYS A 327 15.82 -30.65 -15.09
C LYS A 327 15.48 -30.03 -13.72
N ILE A 328 14.34 -29.35 -13.63
CA ILE A 328 13.82 -28.77 -12.39
C ILE A 328 13.43 -29.91 -11.45
N LYS A 329 13.84 -29.80 -10.18
CA LYS A 329 13.50 -30.78 -9.15
C LYS A 329 12.34 -30.29 -8.29
N LYS A 330 12.34 -29.04 -7.88
CA LYS A 330 11.37 -28.43 -6.96
C LYS A 330 10.72 -27.23 -7.60
N ALA A 331 9.42 -27.27 -7.75
CA ALA A 331 8.63 -26.16 -8.26
C ALA A 331 7.61 -25.66 -7.23
N LEU A 332 7.38 -24.35 -7.21
CA LEU A 332 6.38 -23.70 -6.39
C LEU A 332 5.41 -22.94 -7.30
N SER A 333 4.11 -23.21 -7.19
CA SER A 333 3.08 -22.50 -7.96
C SER A 333 2.28 -21.54 -7.07
N PHE A 334 2.03 -20.34 -7.60
CA PHE A 334 1.25 -19.31 -6.98
C PHE A 334 -0.09 -19.11 -7.68
N HIS A 335 -1.16 -19.06 -6.89
CA HIS A 335 -2.53 -18.95 -7.32
C HIS A 335 -3.23 -17.74 -6.72
N SER A 336 -4.37 -17.33 -7.27
CA SER A 336 -5.16 -16.20 -6.78
C SER A 336 -5.98 -16.52 -5.53
N SER A 337 -6.23 -17.82 -5.25
CA SER A 337 -6.96 -18.27 -4.06
C SER A 337 -6.54 -19.68 -3.63
N ILE A 338 -6.82 -20.02 -2.36
CA ILE A 338 -6.58 -21.35 -1.80
C ILE A 338 -7.31 -22.42 -2.63
N LYS A 339 -8.59 -22.18 -2.95
CA LYS A 339 -9.40 -23.12 -3.74
C LYS A 339 -8.79 -23.42 -5.11
N ARG A 340 -8.15 -22.43 -5.74
CA ARG A 340 -7.48 -22.64 -7.04
C ARG A 340 -6.17 -23.39 -6.88
N ALA A 341 -5.42 -23.11 -5.81
CA ALA A 341 -4.19 -23.83 -5.50
C ALA A 341 -4.46 -25.32 -5.24
N ASP A 342 -5.49 -25.62 -4.48
CA ASP A 342 -5.97 -26.95 -4.15
C ASP A 342 -6.42 -27.72 -5.40
N LYS A 343 -7.30 -27.11 -6.20
CA LYS A 343 -7.71 -27.68 -7.50
C LYS A 343 -6.54 -27.93 -8.45
N PHE A 344 -5.53 -27.09 -8.45
CA PHE A 344 -4.35 -27.26 -9.30
C PHE A 344 -3.47 -28.40 -8.80
N GLU A 345 -3.43 -28.65 -7.50
CA GLU A 345 -2.80 -29.84 -6.93
C GLU A 345 -3.50 -31.11 -7.40
N ASP A 346 -4.84 -31.19 -7.24
CA ASP A 346 -5.65 -32.33 -7.66
C ASP A 346 -5.52 -32.60 -9.16
N LEU A 347 -5.57 -31.54 -9.98
CA LEU A 347 -5.31 -31.64 -11.41
C LEU A 347 -3.95 -32.29 -11.72
N ASN A 348 -2.91 -31.91 -10.98
CA ASN A 348 -1.59 -32.50 -11.16
C ASN A 348 -1.51 -33.96 -10.69
N LYS A 349 -2.25 -34.35 -9.64
CA LYS A 349 -2.42 -35.76 -9.24
C LYS A 349 -3.10 -36.57 -10.32
N ASP A 350 -4.14 -36.03 -10.95
CA ASP A 350 -4.84 -36.66 -12.06
C ASP A 350 -3.98 -36.81 -13.32
N ILE A 351 -3.16 -35.79 -13.63
CA ILE A 351 -2.19 -35.89 -14.74
C ILE A 351 -1.18 -37.02 -14.46
N ASN A 352 -0.72 -37.22 -13.24
CA ASN A 352 0.15 -38.32 -12.89
C ASN A 352 -0.48 -39.69 -13.19
N LYS A 353 -1.79 -39.84 -12.92
CA LYS A 353 -2.52 -41.10 -13.14
C LYS A 353 -2.78 -41.40 -14.63
N ASN A 354 -3.23 -40.37 -15.36
CA ASN A 354 -3.83 -40.56 -16.67
C ASN A 354 -2.88 -40.27 -17.84
N PHE A 355 -1.79 -39.52 -17.62
CA PHE A 355 -0.90 -39.09 -18.70
C PHE A 355 0.54 -39.54 -18.47
N LYS A 356 0.85 -40.83 -18.74
CA LYS A 356 2.21 -41.41 -18.59
C LYS A 356 3.27 -40.69 -19.46
N LYS A 357 2.85 -39.95 -20.49
CA LYS A 357 3.72 -39.14 -21.37
C LYS A 357 4.50 -38.08 -20.59
N TYR A 358 3.92 -37.58 -19.51
CA TYR A 358 4.55 -36.57 -18.65
C TYR A 358 5.19 -37.23 -17.43
N SER A 359 6.36 -36.75 -17.04
CA SER A 359 7.06 -37.28 -15.86
C SER A 359 6.19 -37.14 -14.59
N SER A 360 6.19 -38.19 -13.78
CA SER A 360 5.55 -38.15 -12.46
C SER A 360 6.13 -37.02 -11.61
N LEU A 361 5.24 -36.34 -10.89
CA LEU A 361 5.55 -35.18 -10.07
C LEU A 361 4.79 -35.33 -8.74
N GLU A 362 5.52 -35.47 -7.66
CA GLU A 362 4.89 -35.44 -6.33
C GLU A 362 4.30 -34.06 -6.07
N THR A 363 3.06 -34.02 -5.57
CA THR A 363 2.31 -32.77 -5.38
C THR A 363 1.97 -32.56 -3.92
N PHE A 364 2.15 -31.33 -3.49
CA PHE A 364 1.92 -30.87 -2.12
C PHE A 364 1.12 -29.57 -2.15
N HIS A 365 0.29 -29.36 -1.12
CA HIS A 365 -0.49 -28.14 -0.97
C HIS A 365 -0.26 -27.52 0.39
N VAL A 366 0.00 -26.20 0.42
CA VAL A 366 0.13 -25.44 1.66
C VAL A 366 -0.78 -24.22 1.62
N SER A 367 -1.61 -24.09 2.65
CA SER A 367 -2.50 -22.93 2.81
C SER A 367 -2.64 -22.51 4.28
N SER A 368 -3.15 -21.31 4.49
CA SER A 368 -3.43 -20.77 5.82
C SER A 368 -4.46 -21.56 6.61
N LYS A 369 -5.29 -22.34 5.93
CA LYS A 369 -6.35 -23.17 6.56
C LYS A 369 -5.82 -24.43 7.25
N GLN A 370 -4.61 -24.85 6.92
CA GLN A 370 -3.99 -26.01 7.54
C GLN A 370 -3.39 -25.66 8.91
N LYS A 371 -3.40 -26.61 9.85
CA LYS A 371 -2.66 -26.48 11.11
C LYS A 371 -1.17 -26.29 10.86
N SER A 372 -0.49 -25.58 11.75
CA SER A 372 0.94 -25.29 11.62
C SER A 372 1.80 -26.56 11.48
N SER A 373 1.52 -27.58 12.31
CA SER A 373 2.20 -28.88 12.24
C SER A 373 2.01 -29.57 10.88
N ALA A 374 0.80 -29.59 10.33
CA ALA A 374 0.52 -30.18 9.02
C ALA A 374 1.30 -29.46 7.90
N ARG A 375 1.35 -28.12 7.95
CA ARG A 375 2.15 -27.33 7.00
C ARG A 375 3.63 -27.67 7.06
N VAL A 376 4.19 -27.80 8.27
CA VAL A 376 5.59 -28.18 8.47
C VAL A 376 5.84 -29.57 7.90
N GLN A 377 4.96 -30.54 8.14
CA GLN A 377 5.05 -31.89 7.59
C GLN A 377 5.00 -31.90 6.06
N GLU A 378 4.07 -31.16 5.44
CA GLU A 378 3.99 -30.98 3.98
C GLU A 378 5.29 -30.42 3.42
N MET A 379 5.85 -29.41 4.08
CA MET A 379 7.11 -28.80 3.66
C MET A 379 8.29 -29.76 3.79
N GLN A 380 8.38 -30.54 4.85
CA GLN A 380 9.42 -31.55 5.02
C GLN A 380 9.31 -32.66 3.97
N SER A 381 8.09 -33.13 3.70
CA SER A 381 7.83 -34.12 2.64
C SER A 381 8.20 -33.58 1.26
N PHE A 382 7.84 -32.34 0.98
CA PHE A 382 8.27 -31.64 -0.24
C PHE A 382 9.81 -31.56 -0.32
N GLU A 383 10.49 -31.27 0.77
CA GLU A 383 11.95 -31.22 0.80
C GLU A 383 12.62 -32.57 0.52
N LYS A 384 12.10 -33.66 1.09
CA LYS A 384 12.60 -35.02 0.93
C LYS A 384 12.35 -35.62 -0.47
N SER A 385 11.31 -35.16 -1.18
CA SER A 385 10.92 -35.67 -2.52
C SER A 385 11.99 -35.39 -3.59
N LYS A 386 12.05 -36.22 -4.61
CA LYS A 386 13.04 -36.07 -5.73
C LYS A 386 12.59 -35.01 -6.75
N LYS A 387 11.28 -35.04 -7.13
CA LYS A 387 10.67 -34.11 -8.05
C LYS A 387 9.29 -33.73 -7.52
N ALA A 388 9.11 -32.47 -7.20
CA ALA A 388 7.91 -32.04 -6.51
C ALA A 388 7.38 -30.69 -6.98
N LEU A 389 6.07 -30.56 -6.89
CA LEU A 389 5.32 -29.31 -7.01
C LEU A 389 4.62 -29.01 -5.70
N MET A 390 4.84 -27.82 -5.18
CA MET A 390 4.05 -27.30 -4.07
C MET A 390 3.13 -26.19 -4.56
N THR A 391 1.85 -26.29 -4.25
CA THR A 391 0.83 -25.31 -4.63
C THR A 391 0.46 -24.42 -3.44
N ASN A 392 0.31 -23.13 -3.68
CA ASN A 392 -0.15 -22.19 -2.66
C ASN A 392 -0.78 -20.93 -3.27
N ALA A 393 -1.56 -20.17 -2.51
CA ALA A 393 -2.04 -18.87 -2.95
C ALA A 393 -1.07 -17.75 -2.51
N ARG A 394 -0.93 -17.51 -1.21
CA ARG A 394 -0.03 -16.49 -0.66
C ARG A 394 0.85 -16.98 0.47
N CYS A 395 0.49 -18.09 1.06
CA CYS A 395 1.06 -18.63 2.28
C CYS A 395 2.60 -18.71 2.25
N LEU A 396 3.18 -19.00 1.08
CA LEU A 396 4.63 -19.14 0.90
C LEU A 396 5.33 -17.91 0.33
N THR A 397 4.66 -16.75 0.23
CA THR A 397 5.35 -15.51 -0.18
C THR A 397 6.24 -14.98 0.93
N GLU A 398 5.82 -15.06 2.19
CA GLU A 398 6.51 -14.50 3.35
C GLU A 398 6.60 -15.51 4.50
N GLY A 399 7.57 -15.33 5.37
CA GLY A 399 7.61 -15.99 6.69
C GLY A 399 7.97 -17.46 6.74
N VAL A 400 8.28 -18.09 5.61
CA VAL A 400 8.60 -19.51 5.58
C VAL A 400 9.98 -19.72 4.95
N ASP A 401 10.83 -20.47 5.63
CA ASP A 401 12.10 -20.91 5.07
C ASP A 401 11.85 -22.18 4.24
N VAL A 402 11.54 -21.99 2.95
CA VAL A 402 11.40 -23.11 2.02
C VAL A 402 12.75 -23.34 1.37
N PRO A 403 13.36 -24.51 1.62
CA PRO A 403 14.66 -24.82 1.07
C PRO A 403 14.56 -25.09 -0.44
N SER A 404 15.65 -24.87 -1.15
CA SER A 404 15.98 -25.35 -2.52
C SER A 404 14.85 -25.41 -3.55
N ILE A 405 14.11 -24.30 -3.76
CA ILE A 405 13.17 -24.16 -4.88
C ILE A 405 13.95 -23.82 -6.15
N ASP A 406 13.78 -24.61 -7.21
CA ASP A 406 14.39 -24.36 -8.51
C ASP A 406 13.54 -23.46 -9.39
N CYS A 407 12.21 -23.60 -9.28
CA CYS A 407 11.26 -22.92 -10.14
C CYS A 407 10.08 -22.31 -9.34
N VAL A 408 9.75 -21.09 -9.68
CA VAL A 408 8.51 -20.44 -9.26
C VAL A 408 7.64 -20.22 -10.49
N THR A 409 6.36 -20.57 -10.41
CA THR A 409 5.41 -20.35 -11.49
C THR A 409 4.21 -19.54 -11.02
N PHE A 410 3.80 -18.57 -11.82
CA PHE A 410 2.62 -17.76 -11.59
C PHE A 410 1.49 -18.23 -12.50
N ILE A 411 0.58 -19.04 -11.97
CA ILE A 411 -0.55 -19.58 -12.71
C ILE A 411 -1.61 -18.50 -12.92
N ASP A 412 -1.84 -17.68 -11.89
CA ASP A 412 -2.75 -16.55 -11.91
C ASP A 412 -2.01 -15.21 -11.81
N SER A 413 -2.64 -14.15 -12.33
CA SER A 413 -2.10 -12.80 -12.22
C SER A 413 -2.01 -12.33 -10.78
N LYS A 414 -0.82 -11.99 -10.34
CA LYS A 414 -0.60 -11.31 -9.07
C LYS A 414 -0.60 -9.80 -9.26
N ARG A 415 -1.40 -9.10 -8.47
CA ARG A 415 -1.51 -7.63 -8.52
C ARG A 415 -0.37 -6.93 -7.77
N SER A 416 0.23 -7.60 -6.79
CA SER A 416 1.28 -7.00 -5.95
C SER A 416 2.66 -7.26 -6.55
N LYS A 417 3.35 -6.20 -6.92
CA LYS A 417 4.75 -6.27 -7.41
C LYS A 417 5.70 -6.84 -6.35
N ILE A 418 5.44 -6.53 -5.08
CA ILE A 418 6.26 -6.99 -3.96
C ILE A 418 6.12 -8.51 -3.81
N ASP A 419 4.90 -9.05 -3.89
CA ASP A 419 4.66 -10.49 -3.81
C ASP A 419 5.38 -11.23 -4.94
N ILE A 420 5.43 -10.65 -6.15
CA ILE A 420 6.15 -11.22 -7.29
C ILE A 420 7.66 -11.27 -7.01
N VAL A 421 8.23 -10.18 -6.51
CA VAL A 421 9.67 -10.11 -6.19
C VAL A 421 10.03 -11.06 -5.06
N GLN A 422 9.21 -11.14 -4.02
CA GLN A 422 9.42 -12.05 -2.90
C GLN A 422 9.31 -13.52 -3.33
N ALA A 423 8.29 -13.85 -4.13
CA ALA A 423 8.10 -15.18 -4.68
C ALA A 423 9.29 -15.58 -5.59
N ALA A 424 9.70 -14.71 -6.50
CA ALA A 424 10.87 -14.93 -7.35
C ALA A 424 12.16 -15.11 -6.54
N GLY A 425 12.33 -14.33 -5.47
CA GLY A 425 13.45 -14.43 -4.54
C GLY A 425 13.60 -15.83 -3.91
N ARG A 426 12.50 -16.61 -3.81
CA ARG A 426 12.56 -18.02 -3.38
C ARG A 426 13.34 -18.88 -4.37
N ALA A 427 13.09 -18.68 -5.67
CA ALA A 427 13.84 -19.39 -6.70
C ALA A 427 15.31 -18.91 -6.81
N MET A 428 15.64 -17.75 -6.28
CA MET A 428 16.99 -17.21 -6.33
C MET A 428 17.88 -17.63 -5.14
N ARG A 429 17.37 -18.34 -4.15
CA ARG A 429 18.18 -18.88 -3.06
C ARG A 429 19.22 -19.88 -3.56
N ILE A 430 20.44 -19.80 -3.04
CA ILE A 430 21.51 -20.72 -3.40
C ILE A 430 21.22 -22.09 -2.80
N SER A 431 21.42 -23.12 -3.59
CA SER A 431 21.47 -24.52 -3.14
C SER A 431 22.51 -25.31 -3.90
N LYS A 432 22.97 -26.42 -3.32
CA LYS A 432 24.03 -27.28 -3.93
C LYS A 432 23.60 -27.78 -5.31
N GLY A 433 24.41 -27.53 -6.33
CA GLY A 433 24.17 -27.97 -7.70
C GLY A 433 23.17 -27.11 -8.50
N LYS A 434 22.62 -26.05 -7.94
CA LYS A 434 21.70 -25.14 -8.61
C LYS A 434 22.47 -24.05 -9.35
N LYS A 435 22.28 -23.98 -10.67
CA LYS A 435 22.88 -22.95 -11.52
C LYS A 435 22.01 -21.71 -11.66
N TYR A 436 20.70 -21.88 -11.85
CA TYR A 436 19.73 -20.82 -12.04
C TYR A 436 18.46 -21.08 -11.24
N GLY A 437 17.80 -20.00 -10.80
CA GLY A 437 16.41 -20.03 -10.44
C GLY A 437 15.54 -19.79 -11.68
N TYR A 438 14.43 -20.48 -11.81
CA TYR A 438 13.51 -20.32 -12.94
C TYR A 438 12.23 -19.63 -12.51
N ILE A 439 11.81 -18.66 -13.30
CA ILE A 439 10.54 -17.97 -13.12
C ILE A 439 9.71 -18.30 -14.36
N LEU A 440 8.73 -19.18 -14.19
CA LEU A 440 7.90 -19.67 -15.27
C LEU A 440 6.57 -18.88 -15.32
N VAL A 441 6.29 -18.32 -16.49
CA VAL A 441 4.99 -17.72 -16.79
C VAL A 441 4.36 -18.52 -17.93
N PRO A 442 3.37 -19.39 -17.65
CA PRO A 442 2.68 -20.15 -18.69
C PRO A 442 1.92 -19.22 -19.62
N ILE A 443 2.07 -19.42 -20.93
CA ILE A 443 1.34 -18.67 -21.96
C ILE A 443 0.70 -19.66 -22.93
N ILE A 444 -0.60 -19.53 -23.14
CA ILE A 444 -1.36 -20.34 -24.11
C ILE A 444 -1.48 -19.52 -25.37
N THR A 445 -0.94 -20.04 -26.49
CA THR A 445 -0.77 -19.24 -27.71
C THR A 445 -1.80 -19.50 -28.81
N GLN A 446 -2.75 -20.42 -28.63
CA GLN A 446 -3.69 -20.76 -29.71
C GLN A 446 -5.12 -21.06 -29.26
N ASN A 447 -6.04 -20.30 -29.73
CA ASN A 447 -7.35 -20.57 -30.32
C ASN A 447 -7.99 -19.26 -30.78
N LYS A 448 -8.37 -19.12 -32.03
CA LYS A 448 -8.90 -17.88 -32.61
C LYS A 448 -10.19 -17.37 -31.92
N ASN A 449 -10.97 -18.26 -31.32
CA ASN A 449 -12.26 -17.93 -30.69
C ASN A 449 -12.22 -17.74 -29.16
N LEU A 450 -11.13 -18.14 -28.48
CA LEU A 450 -10.90 -17.93 -27.03
C LEU A 450 -9.88 -16.81 -26.76
N LEU A 451 -9.43 -16.19 -27.83
CA LEU A 451 -8.13 -15.52 -27.90
C LEU A 451 -8.11 -14.12 -27.36
N GLU A 452 -9.17 -13.33 -27.48
CA GLU A 452 -9.05 -11.90 -27.18
C GLU A 452 -9.07 -11.60 -25.69
N SER A 453 -9.94 -12.22 -24.91
CA SER A 453 -10.02 -11.94 -23.46
C SER A 453 -9.00 -12.71 -22.60
N SER A 454 -8.51 -13.87 -23.08
CA SER A 454 -7.60 -14.72 -22.31
C SER A 454 -6.12 -14.41 -22.55
N LEU A 455 -5.77 -13.93 -23.73
CA LEU A 455 -4.40 -13.49 -24.03
C LEU A 455 -4.05 -12.24 -23.24
N ASP A 456 -4.96 -11.29 -23.11
CA ASP A 456 -4.73 -10.05 -22.37
C ASP A 456 -4.31 -10.33 -20.93
N THR A 457 -4.98 -11.24 -20.23
CA THR A 457 -4.65 -11.59 -18.83
C THR A 457 -3.33 -12.33 -18.64
N GLN A 458 -2.90 -13.17 -19.60
CA GLN A 458 -1.63 -13.89 -19.51
C GLN A 458 -0.45 -13.01 -19.88
N PHE A 459 -0.64 -12.13 -20.86
CA PHE A 459 0.34 -11.09 -21.17
C PHE A 459 0.48 -10.08 -20.01
N GLU A 460 -0.62 -9.70 -19.38
CA GLU A 460 -0.59 -8.90 -18.16
C GLU A 460 0.25 -9.55 -17.06
N ASN A 461 0.17 -10.88 -16.93
CA ASN A 461 1.01 -11.64 -16.00
C ASN A 461 2.49 -11.51 -16.32
N LEU A 462 2.86 -11.77 -17.57
CA LEU A 462 4.25 -11.65 -18.03
C LEU A 462 4.75 -10.20 -17.85
N VAL A 463 3.97 -9.22 -18.29
CA VAL A 463 4.27 -7.79 -18.12
C VAL A 463 4.42 -7.43 -16.64
N SER A 464 3.55 -7.96 -15.78
CA SER A 464 3.60 -7.74 -14.34
C SER A 464 4.87 -8.32 -13.71
N VAL A 465 5.26 -9.54 -14.09
CA VAL A 465 6.50 -10.19 -13.64
C VAL A 465 7.72 -9.43 -14.12
N LEU A 466 7.81 -9.13 -15.41
CA LEU A 466 8.91 -8.37 -15.99
C LEU A 466 9.04 -6.98 -15.37
N THR A 467 7.92 -6.26 -15.24
CA THR A 467 7.91 -4.92 -14.61
C THR A 467 8.31 -4.99 -13.12
N SER A 468 7.89 -6.01 -12.40
CA SER A 468 8.20 -6.11 -10.98
C SER A 468 9.68 -6.41 -10.74
N LEU A 469 10.25 -7.32 -11.52
CA LEU A 469 11.65 -7.71 -11.40
C LEU A 469 12.60 -6.66 -11.98
N SER A 470 12.22 -5.96 -13.05
CA SER A 470 13.03 -4.88 -13.62
C SER A 470 13.21 -3.68 -12.67
N THR A 471 12.33 -3.51 -11.68
CA THR A 471 12.51 -2.49 -10.63
C THR A 471 13.65 -2.85 -9.67
N GLN A 472 14.11 -4.09 -9.66
CA GLN A 472 15.12 -4.62 -8.75
C GLN A 472 16.41 -5.04 -9.46
N ASP A 473 16.32 -5.37 -10.74
CA ASP A 473 17.46 -5.85 -11.54
C ASP A 473 17.55 -5.08 -12.87
N GLU A 474 18.51 -4.17 -12.94
CA GLU A 474 18.77 -3.31 -14.10
C GLU A 474 19.14 -4.12 -15.35
N ARG A 475 19.75 -5.28 -15.20
CA ARG A 475 20.13 -6.17 -16.31
C ARG A 475 18.91 -6.60 -17.13
N LEU A 476 17.74 -6.71 -16.47
CA LEU A 476 16.50 -7.07 -17.12
C LEU A 476 15.99 -5.94 -18.03
N ILE A 477 16.24 -4.69 -17.64
CA ILE A 477 15.90 -3.52 -18.46
C ILE A 477 16.71 -3.51 -19.75
N ASP A 478 18.02 -3.73 -19.62
CA ASP A 478 18.91 -3.76 -20.76
C ASP A 478 18.53 -4.88 -21.74
N GLU A 479 18.10 -6.04 -21.21
CA GLU A 479 17.67 -7.17 -22.04
C GLU A 479 16.33 -6.91 -22.74
N ILE A 480 15.38 -6.24 -22.07
CA ILE A 480 14.10 -5.84 -22.68
C ILE A 480 14.36 -4.82 -23.80
N LYS A 481 15.25 -3.86 -23.59
CA LYS A 481 15.67 -2.90 -24.63
C LYS A 481 16.33 -3.61 -25.81
N ALA A 482 17.19 -4.60 -25.55
CA ALA A 482 17.82 -5.39 -26.60
C ALA A 482 16.82 -6.22 -27.40
N LEU A 483 15.78 -6.74 -26.76
CA LEU A 483 14.69 -7.45 -27.46
C LEU A 483 13.80 -6.50 -28.28
N SER A 484 13.67 -5.24 -27.90
CA SER A 484 12.87 -4.23 -28.64
C SER A 484 13.61 -3.63 -29.83
N SER A 485 14.93 -3.46 -29.71
CA SER A 485 15.77 -2.96 -30.77
C SER A 485 16.19 -4.11 -31.70
N ARG A 486 15.61 -4.22 -32.89
CA ARG A 486 16.02 -5.20 -33.91
C ARG A 486 17.45 -5.03 -34.43
N SER A 487 18.22 -4.11 -33.92
CA SER A 487 19.63 -3.90 -34.27
C SER A 487 20.55 -4.73 -33.37
N ILE A 488 20.74 -5.96 -33.77
CA ILE A 488 21.47 -7.04 -33.05
C ILE A 488 23.01 -6.93 -33.16
N THR A 489 23.58 -5.81 -33.49
CA THR A 489 25.00 -5.81 -33.89
C THR A 489 26.03 -5.62 -32.78
N LYS A 490 25.65 -5.30 -31.52
CA LYS A 490 26.66 -5.15 -30.44
C LYS A 490 26.31 -5.72 -29.05
N TYR A 491 25.12 -6.24 -28.82
CA TYR A 491 24.73 -6.75 -27.50
C TYR A 491 24.47 -8.27 -27.54
N LYS A 492 25.28 -9.06 -26.84
CA LYS A 492 24.94 -10.45 -26.58
C LYS A 492 23.85 -10.46 -25.50
N PRO A 493 22.61 -10.92 -25.80
CA PRO A 493 21.57 -11.05 -24.79
C PRO A 493 22.11 -11.88 -23.62
N ARG A 494 21.89 -11.43 -22.40
CA ARG A 494 22.33 -12.14 -21.20
C ARG A 494 21.51 -13.39 -20.91
N ASP A 495 20.58 -13.76 -21.81
CA ASP A 495 19.75 -14.97 -21.71
C ASP A 495 18.87 -15.03 -20.44
N ILE A 496 18.54 -13.89 -19.81
CA ILE A 496 17.65 -13.84 -18.64
C ILE A 496 16.21 -14.12 -19.06
N ILE A 497 15.79 -13.57 -20.23
CA ILE A 497 14.44 -13.73 -20.76
C ILE A 497 14.48 -14.74 -21.91
N LYS A 498 13.88 -15.91 -21.71
CA LYS A 498 13.71 -16.93 -22.75
C LYS A 498 12.25 -17.02 -23.16
N LEU A 499 11.88 -16.22 -24.15
CA LEU A 499 10.58 -16.26 -24.77
C LEU A 499 10.66 -17.09 -26.07
N LYS A 500 9.68 -17.96 -26.30
CA LYS A 500 9.59 -18.62 -27.60
C LYS A 500 9.22 -17.62 -28.70
N SER A 501 9.67 -17.89 -29.94
CA SER A 501 9.52 -16.98 -31.07
C SER A 501 8.07 -16.57 -31.37
N ASN A 502 7.11 -17.48 -31.14
CA ASN A 502 5.68 -17.20 -31.34
C ASN A 502 5.10 -16.22 -30.31
N VAL A 503 5.62 -16.22 -29.09
CA VAL A 503 5.26 -15.28 -28.03
C VAL A 503 5.82 -13.91 -28.35
N LEU A 504 7.06 -13.83 -28.81
CA LEU A 504 7.72 -12.57 -29.20
C LEU A 504 7.01 -11.86 -30.37
N LYS A 505 6.43 -12.61 -31.31
CA LYS A 505 5.69 -12.03 -32.44
C LYS A 505 4.36 -11.38 -32.04
N LYS A 506 3.78 -11.77 -30.92
CA LYS A 506 2.47 -11.27 -30.43
C LYS A 506 2.60 -10.18 -29.36
N ILE A 507 3.77 -10.04 -28.73
CA ILE A 507 4.01 -8.97 -27.77
C ILE A 507 4.38 -7.70 -28.54
N ASP A 508 3.64 -6.61 -28.31
CA ASP A 508 4.16 -5.28 -28.66
C ASP A 508 5.30 -4.92 -27.71
N ILE A 509 6.51 -5.34 -28.14
CA ILE A 509 7.74 -5.17 -27.34
C ILE A 509 8.02 -3.67 -27.14
N LYS A 510 7.65 -2.81 -28.10
CA LYS A 510 7.80 -1.36 -27.96
C LYS A 510 6.89 -0.80 -26.87
N MET A 511 5.65 -1.29 -26.80
CA MET A 511 4.69 -0.91 -25.76
C MET A 511 5.12 -1.47 -24.39
N LEU A 512 5.66 -2.71 -24.35
CA LEU A 512 6.26 -3.30 -23.16
C LEU A 512 7.46 -2.48 -22.67
N GLU A 513 8.37 -2.12 -23.57
CA GLU A 513 9.53 -1.25 -23.29
C GLU A 513 9.08 0.10 -22.76
N LYS A 514 8.11 0.74 -23.44
CA LYS A 514 7.56 2.03 -23.01
C LYS A 514 6.93 1.95 -21.62
N ASN A 515 6.15 0.91 -21.34
CA ASN A 515 5.51 0.71 -20.04
C ASN A 515 6.52 0.37 -18.93
N ILE A 516 7.52 -0.45 -19.23
CA ILE A 516 8.60 -0.78 -18.29
C ILE A 516 9.51 0.43 -18.11
N SER A 517 9.91 1.09 -19.19
CA SER A 517 10.72 2.30 -19.14
C SER A 517 10.02 3.39 -18.31
N LEU A 518 8.77 3.71 -18.56
CA LEU A 518 8.02 4.69 -17.78
C LEU A 518 7.93 4.33 -16.29
N LYS A 519 7.77 3.05 -15.94
CA LYS A 519 7.65 2.60 -14.55
C LYS A 519 9.00 2.43 -13.85
N VAL A 520 10.02 1.97 -14.56
CA VAL A 520 11.38 1.82 -14.05
C VAL A 520 12.10 3.15 -14.00
N TRP A 521 11.97 3.98 -15.01
CA TRP A 521 12.50 5.33 -15.00
C TRP A 521 11.93 6.17 -13.85
N ASN A 522 10.71 5.97 -13.45
CA ASN A 522 10.18 6.60 -12.25
C ASN A 522 10.87 6.16 -10.94
N ASN A 523 11.49 4.99 -10.90
CA ASN A 523 12.24 4.50 -9.73
C ASN A 523 13.76 4.76 -9.84
N ILE A 524 14.34 4.69 -11.05
CA ILE A 524 15.77 4.97 -11.30
C ILE A 524 16.04 6.47 -11.35
N LYS A 525 15.05 7.27 -11.68
CA LYS A 525 15.14 8.73 -11.81
C LYS A 525 15.66 9.47 -10.58
N SER A 526 15.65 8.88 -9.40
CA SER A 526 16.27 9.50 -8.23
C SER A 526 17.80 9.57 -8.32
N PHE A 527 18.43 8.87 -9.29
CA PHE A 527 19.89 8.77 -9.42
C PHE A 527 20.50 9.50 -10.61
N SER A 528 19.70 10.00 -11.57
CA SER A 528 20.22 10.63 -12.80
C SER A 528 19.33 11.73 -13.37
N TYR A 529 18.72 12.55 -12.52
CA TYR A 529 18.11 13.78 -13.05
C TYR A 529 19.19 14.78 -13.44
N ALA A 530 18.91 15.56 -14.50
CA ALA A 530 19.72 16.68 -14.94
C ALA A 530 20.03 17.62 -13.76
N ASP A 531 21.20 18.26 -13.83
CA ASP A 531 21.53 19.27 -12.82
C ASP A 531 20.47 20.38 -12.82
N TYR A 532 20.27 21.02 -11.67
CA TYR A 532 19.24 22.05 -11.48
C TYR A 532 19.37 23.17 -12.53
N SER A 533 20.61 23.56 -12.85
CA SER A 533 20.89 24.62 -13.85
C SER A 533 20.46 24.21 -15.26
N GLU A 534 20.69 22.97 -15.67
CA GLU A 534 20.28 22.43 -16.98
C GLU A 534 18.77 22.25 -17.05
N ALA A 535 18.15 21.66 -16.00
CA ALA A 535 16.71 21.52 -15.92
C ALA A 535 15.99 22.86 -15.96
N LYS A 536 16.51 23.88 -15.22
CA LYS A 536 16.00 25.24 -15.21
C LYS A 536 16.12 25.90 -16.59
N LYS A 537 17.27 25.77 -17.25
CA LYS A 537 17.48 26.30 -18.63
C LYS A 537 16.43 25.75 -19.59
N PHE A 538 16.22 24.46 -19.59
CA PHE A 538 15.21 23.84 -20.44
C PHE A 538 13.80 24.33 -20.12
N VAL A 539 13.42 24.37 -18.86
CA VAL A 539 12.06 24.72 -18.42
C VAL A 539 11.77 26.20 -18.68
N ASN A 540 12.75 27.10 -18.53
CA ASN A 540 12.58 28.52 -18.82
C ASN A 540 12.26 28.76 -20.30
N ASN A 541 12.81 27.96 -21.22
CA ASN A 541 12.52 28.04 -22.64
C ASN A 541 11.07 27.67 -23.01
N LEU A 542 10.38 26.93 -22.13
CA LEU A 542 8.96 26.54 -22.31
C LEU A 542 8.00 27.69 -22.03
N LYS A 543 8.47 28.79 -21.41
CA LYS A 543 7.67 29.98 -21.06
C LYS A 543 6.40 29.65 -20.27
N LEU A 544 6.46 28.69 -19.36
CA LEU A 544 5.35 28.32 -18.50
C LEU A 544 5.24 29.28 -17.32
N HIS A 545 4.03 29.77 -17.02
CA HIS A 545 3.80 30.82 -16.02
C HIS A 545 3.29 30.31 -14.67
N SER A 546 2.97 29.00 -14.53
CA SER A 546 2.43 28.46 -13.28
C SER A 546 2.72 26.96 -13.10
N THR A 547 2.65 26.52 -11.85
CA THR A 547 2.75 25.08 -11.49
C THR A 547 1.66 24.24 -12.15
N LYS A 548 0.45 24.83 -12.37
CA LYS A 548 -0.63 24.15 -13.11
C LYS A 548 -0.25 23.92 -14.57
N GLN A 549 0.39 24.90 -15.21
CA GLN A 549 0.88 24.73 -16.59
C GLN A 549 2.03 23.74 -16.65
N TRP A 550 2.93 23.73 -15.64
CA TRP A 550 3.96 22.71 -15.52
C TRP A 550 3.37 21.30 -15.44
N GLN A 551 2.33 21.12 -14.61
CA GLN A 551 1.67 19.82 -14.50
C GLN A 551 1.02 19.39 -15.83
N LYS A 552 0.28 20.27 -16.49
CA LYS A 552 -0.30 20.04 -17.81
C LYS A 552 0.74 19.70 -18.89
N TYR A 553 1.90 20.35 -18.82
CA TYR A 553 3.03 20.04 -19.69
C TYR A 553 3.56 18.63 -19.40
N CYS A 554 3.73 18.26 -18.15
CA CYS A 554 4.14 16.92 -17.76
C CYS A 554 3.14 15.83 -18.17
N ASP A 555 1.86 16.19 -18.29
CA ASP A 555 0.78 15.30 -18.71
C ASP A 555 0.57 15.30 -20.24
N ASN A 556 1.48 15.96 -21.00
CA ASN A 556 1.45 16.08 -22.45
C ASN A 556 0.20 16.78 -23.04
N GLU A 557 -0.41 17.70 -22.28
CA GLU A 557 -1.59 18.47 -22.76
C GLU A 557 -1.19 19.59 -23.78
N PHE A 558 0.09 19.95 -23.89
CA PHE A 558 0.57 20.98 -24.83
C PHE A 558 1.17 20.34 -26.08
N LYS A 559 0.40 20.29 -27.17
CA LYS A 559 0.83 19.70 -28.45
C LYS A 559 1.95 20.45 -29.16
N ASN A 560 2.13 21.74 -28.86
CA ASN A 560 3.07 22.64 -29.52
C ASN A 560 4.39 22.82 -28.75
N LEU A 561 4.55 22.20 -27.60
CA LEU A 561 5.78 22.23 -26.83
C LEU A 561 6.58 20.93 -27.04
N PRO A 562 7.91 20.98 -26.94
CA PRO A 562 8.76 19.79 -27.05
C PRO A 562 8.37 18.80 -25.93
N GLU A 563 8.53 17.51 -26.21
CA GLU A 563 8.30 16.48 -25.18
C GLU A 563 9.21 16.72 -23.98
N LYS A 564 8.67 16.48 -22.80
CA LYS A 564 9.43 16.66 -21.55
C LYS A 564 10.62 15.71 -21.51
N PRO A 565 11.86 16.21 -21.35
CA PRO A 565 13.03 15.37 -21.16
C PRO A 565 12.85 14.42 -19.98
N ILE A 566 13.32 13.20 -20.18
CA ILE A 566 13.18 12.11 -19.22
C ILE A 566 13.94 12.41 -17.91
N ASP A 567 15.04 13.10 -18.01
CA ASP A 567 15.92 13.50 -16.91
C ASP A 567 15.46 14.74 -16.13
N ILE A 568 14.35 15.37 -16.50
CA ILE A 568 13.74 16.42 -15.68
C ILE A 568 12.60 15.85 -14.85
N PRO A 569 12.64 15.98 -13.50
CA PRO A 569 11.63 15.39 -12.62
C PRO A 569 10.25 16.03 -12.80
N VAL A 570 9.19 15.24 -12.87
CA VAL A 570 7.79 15.74 -12.87
C VAL A 570 7.54 16.55 -11.60
N ASN A 571 7.96 16.03 -10.44
CA ASN A 571 7.96 16.75 -9.18
C ASN A 571 9.32 17.46 -8.97
N ALA A 572 9.61 18.46 -9.82
CA ALA A 572 10.85 19.21 -9.77
C ALA A 572 11.06 19.88 -8.41
N GLY A 573 10.01 20.50 -7.85
CA GLY A 573 10.08 21.17 -6.56
C GLY A 573 10.45 20.23 -5.41
N GLY A 574 9.87 19.02 -5.39
CA GLY A 574 10.21 17.99 -4.41
C GLY A 574 11.63 17.47 -4.54
N TYR A 575 12.05 17.18 -5.78
CA TYR A 575 13.39 16.63 -6.04
C TYR A 575 14.49 17.64 -5.74
N PHE A 576 14.44 18.85 -6.34
CA PHE A 576 15.51 19.84 -6.20
C PHE A 576 15.58 20.44 -4.78
N ARG A 577 14.47 20.47 -4.03
CA ARG A 577 14.48 20.82 -2.60
C ARG A 577 15.24 19.76 -1.80
N LYS A 578 15.03 18.48 -2.10
CA LYS A 578 15.71 17.36 -1.44
C LYS A 578 17.24 17.43 -1.59
N ILE A 579 17.74 17.88 -2.72
CA ILE A 579 19.19 18.02 -2.97
C ILE A 579 19.73 19.43 -2.64
N GLY A 580 18.92 20.27 -1.95
CA GLY A 580 19.34 21.60 -1.49
C GLY A 580 19.51 22.66 -2.58
N LYS A 581 19.05 22.39 -3.82
CA LYS A 581 19.21 23.31 -4.97
C LYS A 581 17.92 24.05 -5.34
N TRP A 582 16.84 23.89 -4.57
CA TRP A 582 15.55 24.48 -4.91
C TRP A 582 15.36 25.90 -4.37
N ASN A 583 15.18 26.86 -5.27
CA ASN A 583 14.92 28.27 -4.94
C ASN A 583 13.50 28.73 -5.22
N GLY A 584 12.61 27.78 -5.58
CA GLY A 584 11.19 28.05 -5.79
C GLY A 584 10.73 27.92 -7.25
N TRP A 585 9.41 27.79 -7.42
CA TRP A 585 8.80 27.63 -8.73
C TRP A 585 9.01 28.83 -9.66
N GLY A 586 9.07 30.05 -9.09
CA GLY A 586 9.28 31.24 -9.91
C GLY A 586 10.65 31.28 -10.58
N GLU A 587 11.68 30.85 -9.87
CA GLU A 587 13.02 30.72 -10.45
C GLU A 587 13.11 29.55 -11.43
N PHE A 588 12.53 28.40 -11.07
CA PHE A 588 12.57 27.20 -11.89
C PHE A 588 11.81 27.37 -13.23
N LEU A 589 10.68 28.10 -13.21
CA LEU A 589 9.88 28.40 -14.41
C LEU A 589 10.36 29.66 -15.15
N GLY A 590 11.32 30.40 -14.60
CA GLY A 590 11.80 31.64 -15.18
C GLY A 590 10.85 32.83 -15.07
N THR A 591 9.82 32.73 -14.21
CA THR A 591 8.83 33.80 -14.04
C THR A 591 9.26 34.88 -13.04
N GLY A 592 10.38 34.70 -12.34
CA GLY A 592 10.86 35.59 -11.27
C GLY A 592 9.94 35.64 -10.01
N ARG A 593 8.88 34.87 -9.96
CA ARG A 593 7.91 34.89 -8.86
C ARG A 593 8.51 34.24 -7.62
N ILE A 594 8.75 35.04 -6.58
CA ILE A 594 9.25 34.52 -5.28
C ILE A 594 8.09 33.92 -4.51
N ALA A 595 8.28 32.73 -3.94
CA ALA A 595 7.28 32.09 -3.07
C ALA A 595 6.99 32.94 -1.83
N ASP A 596 5.73 33.02 -1.42
CA ASP A 596 5.30 33.95 -0.37
C ASP A 596 6.02 33.79 0.97
N HIS A 597 6.49 32.57 1.30
CA HIS A 597 7.25 32.30 2.54
C HIS A 597 8.74 32.75 2.46
N LEU A 598 9.23 33.09 1.29
CA LEU A 598 10.58 33.64 1.06
C LEU A 598 10.57 35.15 0.84
N LYS A 599 9.39 35.77 0.75
CA LYS A 599 9.26 37.22 0.59
C LYS A 599 9.48 37.92 1.91
N VAL A 600 10.31 38.93 1.88
CA VAL A 600 10.46 39.84 3.03
C VAL A 600 9.34 40.89 2.91
N TYR A 601 8.30 40.70 3.66
CA TYR A 601 7.19 41.65 3.69
C TYR A 601 7.48 42.85 4.57
N TRP A 602 6.89 44.02 4.24
CA TRP A 602 6.96 45.19 5.09
C TRP A 602 6.38 44.90 6.48
N SER A 603 6.90 45.64 7.46
CA SER A 603 6.33 45.57 8.81
C SER A 603 4.87 45.99 8.82
N PHE A 604 4.11 45.51 9.80
CA PHE A 604 2.72 45.86 10.02
C PHE A 604 2.43 47.36 9.85
N SER A 605 3.23 48.21 10.53
CA SER A 605 3.05 49.66 10.52
C SER A 605 3.30 50.27 9.15
N LYS A 606 4.35 49.83 8.46
CA LYS A 606 4.73 50.34 7.12
C LYS A 606 3.68 49.93 6.06
N ALA A 607 3.28 48.68 6.05
CA ALA A 607 2.25 48.21 5.12
C ALA A 607 0.88 48.86 5.36
N ARG A 608 0.47 49.02 6.62
CA ARG A 608 -0.78 49.70 6.98
C ARG A 608 -0.76 51.18 6.58
N LYS A 609 0.35 51.89 6.86
CA LYS A 609 0.50 53.32 6.44
C LYS A 609 0.39 53.47 4.91
N TYR A 610 1.01 52.59 4.16
CA TYR A 610 0.91 52.63 2.69
C TYR A 610 -0.53 52.43 2.22
N LEU A 611 -1.22 51.39 2.73
CA LEU A 611 -2.60 51.09 2.33
C LEU A 611 -3.58 52.18 2.71
N HIS A 612 -3.42 52.86 3.90
CA HIS A 612 -4.20 54.03 4.30
C HIS A 612 -3.98 55.23 3.39
N ASN A 613 -2.77 55.41 2.88
CA ASN A 613 -2.48 56.50 1.93
C ASN A 613 -3.16 56.32 0.57
N LEU A 614 -3.62 55.08 0.21
CA LEU A 614 -4.38 54.85 -1.00
C LEU A 614 -5.80 55.37 -0.92
N ARG A 615 -6.32 55.72 0.27
CA ARG A 615 -7.66 56.27 0.51
C ARG A 615 -8.79 55.47 -0.16
N LEU A 616 -8.74 54.13 -0.01
CA LEU A 616 -9.72 53.24 -0.62
C LEU A 616 -11.10 53.42 0.03
N GLU A 617 -12.13 53.44 -0.78
CA GLU A 617 -13.52 53.65 -0.28
C GLU A 617 -14.14 52.31 0.19
N LYS A 618 -13.77 51.22 -0.46
CA LYS A 618 -14.32 49.88 -0.20
C LYS A 618 -13.23 48.87 -0.14
N TYR A 619 -13.46 47.76 0.56
CA TYR A 619 -12.48 46.63 0.64
C TYR A 619 -12.31 45.95 -0.72
N GLU A 620 -13.37 45.96 -1.55
CA GLU A 620 -13.36 45.45 -2.92
C GLU A 620 -12.38 46.19 -3.83
N ASP A 621 -12.06 47.44 -3.53
CA ASP A 621 -11.05 48.21 -4.25
C ASP A 621 -9.65 47.67 -3.99
N PHE A 622 -9.36 47.25 -2.76
CA PHE A 622 -8.13 46.55 -2.44
C PHE A 622 -8.05 45.21 -3.17
N GLU A 623 -9.15 44.43 -3.23
CA GLU A 623 -9.17 43.16 -3.96
C GLU A 623 -8.92 43.36 -5.47
N THR A 624 -9.35 44.49 -6.04
CA THR A 624 -9.10 44.87 -7.43
C THR A 624 -7.62 45.20 -7.63
N ILE A 625 -7.01 46.00 -6.76
CA ILE A 625 -5.57 46.30 -6.80
C ILE A 625 -4.71 45.03 -6.73
N VAL A 626 -5.12 44.09 -5.85
CA VAL A 626 -4.43 42.77 -5.74
C VAL A 626 -4.57 41.97 -7.03
N LYS A 627 -5.77 41.93 -7.61
CA LYS A 627 -6.10 41.20 -8.84
C LYS A 627 -5.36 41.75 -10.05
N ASP A 628 -5.25 43.07 -10.13
CA ASP A 628 -4.58 43.77 -11.21
C ASP A 628 -3.05 43.83 -11.06
N GLY A 629 -2.53 43.26 -9.96
CA GLY A 629 -1.09 43.18 -9.72
C GLY A 629 -0.42 44.51 -9.37
N GLN A 630 -1.19 45.50 -8.96
CA GLN A 630 -0.71 46.87 -8.64
C GLN A 630 -0.24 47.01 -7.20
N LEU A 631 -0.38 45.92 -6.37
CA LEU A 631 0.09 45.90 -5.00
C LEU A 631 1.62 45.74 -4.96
N PRO A 632 2.36 46.54 -4.15
CA PRO A 632 3.78 46.33 -3.95
C PRO A 632 4.09 44.88 -3.54
N PRO A 633 5.12 44.26 -4.12
CA PRO A 633 5.45 42.84 -3.86
C PRO A 633 5.79 42.54 -2.39
N GLU A 634 6.16 43.57 -1.64
CA GLU A 634 6.45 43.50 -0.20
C GLU A 634 5.19 43.53 0.69
N ILE A 635 4.01 43.74 0.12
CA ILE A 635 2.72 43.61 0.83
C ILE A 635 2.09 42.32 0.38
N PRO A 636 1.78 41.37 1.30
CA PRO A 636 1.16 40.12 0.92
C PRO A 636 -0.26 40.35 0.37
N SER A 637 -0.59 39.66 -0.71
CA SER A 637 -1.96 39.66 -1.28
C SER A 637 -3.01 39.14 -0.29
N SER A 638 -2.59 38.28 0.64
CA SER A 638 -3.41 37.86 1.79
C SER A 638 -2.89 38.51 3.04
N LEU A 639 -3.67 39.43 3.58
CA LEU A 639 -3.32 40.19 4.79
C LEU A 639 -3.33 39.34 6.08
N ILE A 640 -3.69 38.05 5.99
CA ILE A 640 -3.71 37.10 7.12
C ILE A 640 -2.31 36.96 7.77
N SER A 641 -1.23 37.16 7.00
CA SER A 641 0.14 37.14 7.51
C SER A 641 0.37 38.15 8.63
N TYR A 642 -0.36 39.25 8.65
CA TYR A 642 -0.30 40.27 9.72
C TYR A 642 -1.20 39.97 10.92
N LYS A 643 -2.03 38.96 10.89
CA LYS A 643 -3.00 38.61 11.96
C LYS A 643 -2.32 38.33 13.31
N LYS A 644 -1.04 37.95 13.31
CA LYS A 644 -0.27 37.66 14.50
C LYS A 644 0.17 38.94 15.24
N ASP A 645 0.12 40.11 14.62
CA ASP A 645 0.47 41.38 15.25
C ASP A 645 -0.65 41.82 16.22
N LYS A 646 -0.29 42.16 17.44
CA LYS A 646 -1.23 42.56 18.50
C LYS A 646 -2.14 43.76 18.12
N ARG A 647 -1.72 44.55 17.15
CA ARG A 647 -2.45 45.73 16.62
C ARG A 647 -3.45 45.38 15.55
N TRP A 648 -3.54 44.12 15.12
CA TRP A 648 -4.45 43.66 14.08
C TRP A 648 -5.91 43.74 14.54
N LYS A 649 -6.72 44.59 13.85
CA LYS A 649 -8.16 44.77 14.09
C LYS A 649 -9.05 44.23 12.95
N GLY A 650 -8.44 43.64 11.96
CA GLY A 650 -9.13 43.06 10.77
C GLY A 650 -8.67 43.64 9.45
N ASN A 651 -9.01 42.97 8.34
CA ASN A 651 -8.56 43.35 7.02
C ASN A 651 -8.99 44.78 6.65
N ARG A 652 -10.21 45.19 6.95
CA ARG A 652 -10.75 46.51 6.61
C ARG A 652 -10.02 47.64 7.38
N ASP A 653 -9.80 47.45 8.67
CA ASP A 653 -9.03 48.39 9.48
C ASP A 653 -7.58 48.49 8.96
N PHE A 654 -7.00 47.38 8.57
CA PHE A 654 -5.64 47.33 8.06
C PHE A 654 -5.49 48.11 6.75
N VAL A 655 -6.51 48.05 5.88
CA VAL A 655 -6.55 48.74 4.59
C VAL A 655 -6.99 50.19 4.69
N GLY A 656 -7.55 50.61 5.84
CA GLY A 656 -7.99 51.97 6.11
C GLY A 656 -9.38 52.31 5.59
N VAL A 657 -10.21 51.28 5.35
CA VAL A 657 -11.58 51.47 4.91
C VAL A 657 -12.51 51.59 6.12
N ASP A 658 -13.24 52.67 6.23
CA ASP A 658 -14.09 52.94 7.37
C ASP A 658 -15.24 51.94 7.51
N TYR A 659 -15.53 51.57 8.75
CA TYR A 659 -16.48 50.54 9.16
C TYR A 659 -17.93 50.98 9.01
N LYS A 660 -18.36 51.48 7.87
CA LYS A 660 -19.79 51.85 7.74
C LYS A 660 -20.73 50.67 7.45
N PHE A 661 -20.21 49.46 7.07
CA PHE A 661 -21.07 48.31 6.76
C PHE A 661 -20.38 46.96 7.11
N GLY A 662 -20.32 46.61 8.36
CA GLY A 662 -19.91 45.30 8.80
C GLY A 662 -20.83 44.68 9.85
N SER A 663 -21.18 43.37 9.70
CA SER A 663 -22.17 42.66 10.56
C SER A 663 -21.91 42.70 12.06
N LYS A 664 -20.72 43.12 12.51
CA LYS A 664 -20.33 43.19 13.93
C LYS A 664 -20.92 44.43 14.66
N TYR A 665 -21.46 45.41 13.94
CA TYR A 665 -22.07 46.62 14.48
C TYR A 665 -23.53 46.81 14.11
N LEU A 666 -24.12 45.89 13.37
CA LEU A 666 -25.56 45.81 13.18
C LEU A 666 -26.19 45.37 14.49
N LYS A 667 -26.82 46.33 15.18
CA LYS A 667 -27.70 46.02 16.30
C LYS A 667 -28.88 45.24 15.70
N TYR A 668 -28.81 43.91 15.80
CA TYR A 668 -29.95 43.10 15.35
C TYR A 668 -31.20 43.47 16.15
N LEU A 669 -32.33 43.34 15.49
CA LEU A 669 -33.64 43.52 16.13
C LEU A 669 -33.78 42.56 17.31
N THR A 670 -34.62 42.96 18.26
CA THR A 670 -35.03 42.09 19.37
C THR A 670 -35.72 40.84 18.82
N TYR A 671 -35.79 39.77 19.58
CA TYR A 671 -36.50 38.56 19.17
C TYR A 671 -37.92 38.82 18.74
N ASN A 672 -38.66 39.66 19.47
CA ASN A 672 -40.05 40.01 19.19
C ASN A 672 -40.19 40.78 17.88
N GLU A 673 -39.35 41.76 17.61
CA GLU A 673 -39.37 42.50 16.35
C GLU A 673 -39.04 41.62 15.14
N ALA A 674 -38.03 40.77 15.30
CA ALA A 674 -37.64 39.79 14.24
C ALA A 674 -38.76 38.78 13.99
N LYS A 675 -39.48 38.34 15.03
CA LYS A 675 -40.63 37.45 14.95
C LYS A 675 -41.77 38.10 14.19
N ILE A 676 -42.13 39.35 14.50
CA ILE A 676 -43.18 40.12 13.78
C ILE A 676 -42.83 40.20 12.28
N PHE A 677 -41.58 40.42 11.96
CA PHE A 677 -41.16 40.41 10.56
C PHE A 677 -41.29 39.03 9.92
N ALA A 678 -40.86 37.97 10.62
CA ALA A 678 -40.91 36.60 10.12
C ALA A 678 -42.35 36.14 9.85
N HIS A 679 -43.31 36.52 10.69
CA HIS A 679 -44.73 36.21 10.52
C HIS A 679 -45.33 36.84 9.22
N LYS A 680 -44.85 38.04 8.82
CA LYS A 680 -45.28 38.67 7.56
C LYS A 680 -44.89 37.86 6.32
N LEU A 681 -43.86 37.01 6.42
CA LEU A 681 -43.36 36.20 5.32
C LEU A 681 -44.19 34.94 5.09
N LYS A 682 -45.04 34.53 6.06
CA LYS A 682 -45.90 33.33 5.98
C LYS A 682 -45.15 32.08 5.53
N LEU A 683 -43.86 31.93 5.93
CA LEU A 683 -43.05 30.76 5.61
C LEU A 683 -43.48 29.55 6.44
N LYS A 684 -43.46 28.36 5.81
CA LYS A 684 -44.02 27.16 6.43
C LYS A 684 -42.96 26.32 7.12
N THR A 685 -41.66 26.44 6.75
CA THR A 685 -40.58 25.64 7.33
C THR A 685 -39.34 26.48 7.62
N SER A 686 -38.46 25.95 8.49
CA SER A 686 -37.10 26.49 8.70
C SER A 686 -36.27 26.49 7.41
N ASP A 687 -36.47 25.51 6.55
CA ASP A 687 -35.76 25.42 5.27
C ASP A 687 -36.16 26.52 4.31
N GLU A 688 -37.44 26.88 4.30
CA GLU A 688 -37.92 28.04 3.53
C GLU A 688 -37.31 29.33 4.02
N TRP A 689 -37.17 29.50 5.36
CA TRP A 689 -36.45 30.63 5.93
C TRP A 689 -35.00 30.72 5.44
N TYR A 690 -34.26 29.59 5.46
CA TYR A 690 -32.87 29.58 4.97
C TYR A 690 -32.78 29.85 3.47
N LEU A 691 -33.70 29.35 2.66
CA LEU A 691 -33.77 29.64 1.22
C LEU A 691 -34.05 31.10 0.97
N TYR A 692 -35.01 31.69 1.71
CA TYR A 692 -35.32 33.09 1.65
C TYR A 692 -34.11 33.97 2.02
N THR A 693 -33.41 33.65 3.09
CA THR A 693 -32.24 34.43 3.50
C THR A 693 -31.07 34.35 2.52
N LYS A 694 -30.99 33.25 1.72
CA LYS A 694 -30.02 33.06 0.63
C LYS A 694 -30.47 33.66 -0.70
N LYS A 695 -31.57 34.39 -0.75
CA LYS A 695 -32.17 34.94 -1.99
C LYS A 695 -32.46 33.87 -3.05
N LYS A 696 -32.83 32.66 -2.63
CA LYS A 696 -33.19 31.53 -3.50
C LYS A 696 -34.72 31.30 -3.59
N THR A 697 -35.49 32.30 -3.24
CA THR A 697 -36.96 32.32 -3.32
C THR A 697 -37.42 33.62 -3.98
N ASP A 698 -38.53 33.60 -4.71
CA ASP A 698 -39.11 34.76 -5.37
C ASP A 698 -39.96 35.61 -4.42
N HIS A 699 -39.59 35.67 -3.15
CA HIS A 699 -40.36 36.41 -2.15
C HIS A 699 -40.19 37.91 -2.35
N LYS A 700 -41.34 38.63 -2.50
CA LYS A 700 -41.39 40.09 -2.77
C LYS A 700 -40.80 40.94 -1.64
N ILE A 701 -40.83 40.48 -0.38
CA ILE A 701 -40.32 41.20 0.78
C ILE A 701 -38.83 40.89 0.95
N LYS A 702 -37.95 41.89 0.93
CA LYS A 702 -36.51 41.74 1.16
C LYS A 702 -36.22 41.67 2.65
N LYS A 703 -35.30 40.77 3.04
CA LYS A 703 -34.85 40.65 4.43
C LYS A 703 -34.08 41.91 4.86
N PRO A 704 -34.47 42.57 5.95
CA PRO A 704 -33.70 43.63 6.55
C PRO A 704 -32.33 43.14 7.01
N ALA A 705 -31.31 43.99 6.86
CA ALA A 705 -29.95 43.64 7.23
C ALA A 705 -29.80 43.33 8.72
N ASN A 706 -30.60 43.97 9.55
CA ASN A 706 -30.61 43.82 11.02
C ASN A 706 -31.43 42.63 11.55
N ILE A 707 -31.83 41.69 10.70
CA ILE A 707 -32.41 40.40 11.09
C ILE A 707 -31.34 39.29 10.84
N PRO A 708 -31.02 38.45 11.85
CA PRO A 708 -30.02 37.42 11.68
C PRO A 708 -30.43 36.34 10.68
N THR A 709 -29.52 35.88 9.86
CA THR A 709 -29.74 34.80 8.91
C THR A 709 -30.03 33.47 9.62
N ILE A 710 -29.43 33.28 10.80
CA ILE A 710 -29.57 32.10 11.65
C ILE A 710 -30.19 32.51 12.99
N PRO A 711 -31.50 32.74 13.05
CA PRO A 711 -32.16 33.31 14.21
C PRO A 711 -32.11 32.38 15.44
N ASN A 712 -32.26 31.10 15.23
CA ASN A 712 -32.17 30.09 16.29
C ASN A 712 -30.81 30.08 17.01
N ALA A 713 -29.71 30.36 16.32
CA ALA A 713 -28.41 30.49 16.93
C ALA A 713 -28.22 31.83 17.63
N TYR A 714 -28.62 32.91 16.98
CA TYR A 714 -28.48 34.28 17.52
C TYR A 714 -29.33 34.53 18.74
N TYR A 715 -30.63 34.11 18.68
CA TYR A 715 -31.59 34.33 19.78
C TYR A 715 -31.62 33.22 20.82
N LYS A 716 -30.75 32.22 20.75
CA LYS A 716 -30.73 31.05 21.63
C LYS A 716 -30.86 31.43 23.12
N ASN A 717 -30.12 32.46 23.56
CA ASN A 717 -30.12 32.98 24.94
C ASN A 717 -30.81 34.38 25.01
N LYS A 718 -31.60 34.78 24.01
CA LYS A 718 -32.23 36.09 23.85
C LYS A 718 -33.70 35.99 23.50
N GLY A 719 -34.36 34.94 24.02
CA GLY A 719 -35.80 34.75 23.87
C GLY A 719 -36.25 33.75 22.81
N TRP A 720 -35.36 32.94 22.25
CA TRP A 720 -35.73 31.92 21.28
C TRP A 720 -36.60 30.83 21.90
N LYS A 721 -37.83 30.65 21.34
CA LYS A 721 -38.78 29.61 21.79
C LYS A 721 -39.14 28.57 20.71
N GLY A 722 -38.38 28.57 19.63
CA GLY A 722 -38.51 27.57 18.56
C GLY A 722 -39.06 28.15 17.23
N TRP A 723 -38.94 27.34 16.17
CA TRP A 723 -39.35 27.74 14.82
C TRP A 723 -40.85 27.99 14.69
N LYS A 724 -41.69 27.27 15.42
CA LYS A 724 -43.12 27.44 15.40
C LYS A 724 -43.51 28.86 15.88
N GLU A 725 -42.91 29.30 16.96
CA GLU A 725 -43.20 30.66 17.46
C GLU A 725 -42.59 31.73 16.56
N PHE A 726 -41.37 31.47 16.04
CA PHE A 726 -40.65 32.44 15.21
C PHE A 726 -41.31 32.67 13.84
N LEU A 727 -41.88 31.61 13.17
CA LEU A 727 -42.50 31.68 11.86
C LEU A 727 -44.02 31.85 11.92
N GLY A 728 -44.66 31.62 13.10
CA GLY A 728 -46.08 31.81 13.33
C GLY A 728 -46.94 30.60 12.95
N GLU A 729 -48.25 30.86 12.82
CA GLU A 729 -49.29 29.82 12.59
C GLU A 729 -49.12 29.06 11.29
N THR A 730 -48.46 29.63 10.30
CA THR A 730 -48.19 28.96 9.01
C THR A 730 -47.12 27.87 9.11
N TYR A 731 -46.39 27.77 10.23
CA TYR A 731 -45.32 26.81 10.40
C TYR A 731 -45.83 25.35 10.50
N ASN A 732 -45.40 24.52 9.58
CA ASN A 732 -45.69 23.10 9.56
C ASN A 732 -44.37 22.29 9.39
N PRO A 733 -43.86 21.63 10.43
CA PRO A 733 -42.60 20.89 10.36
C PRO A 733 -42.65 19.72 9.38
N ASN A 734 -43.83 19.23 9.04
CA ASN A 734 -44.04 18.11 8.11
C ASN A 734 -44.29 18.54 6.67
N TRP A 735 -44.42 19.87 6.37
CA TRP A 735 -44.73 20.38 5.06
C TRP A 735 -43.82 19.87 3.93
N SER A 736 -42.56 19.81 4.15
CA SER A 736 -41.60 19.28 3.18
C SER A 736 -41.73 17.74 2.96
N ASN A 737 -42.18 17.02 3.98
CA ASN A 737 -42.48 15.58 3.89
C ASN A 737 -43.82 15.32 3.17
N GLU A 738 -44.81 16.18 3.36
CA GLU A 738 -46.11 16.12 2.67
C GLU A 738 -45.96 16.44 1.18
N LEU A 739 -45.22 17.47 0.82
CA LEU A 739 -44.88 17.77 -0.58
C LEU A 739 -44.11 16.63 -1.26
N ARG A 740 -43.17 15.99 -0.57
CA ARG A 740 -42.47 14.83 -1.08
C ARG A 740 -43.37 13.62 -1.23
N LYS A 741 -44.28 13.35 -0.27
CA LYS A 741 -45.25 12.25 -0.39
C LYS A 741 -46.17 12.44 -1.57
N ASN A 742 -46.65 13.63 -1.80
CA ASN A 742 -47.58 13.93 -2.90
C ASN A 742 -46.91 13.99 -4.28
N SER A 743 -45.60 14.13 -4.36
CA SER A 743 -44.79 14.10 -5.60
C SER A 743 -44.27 12.73 -6.02
N LEU A 744 -44.37 11.75 -5.17
CA LEU A 744 -43.92 10.39 -5.46
C LEU A 744 -45.04 9.57 -6.11
N LEU A 745 -44.68 8.76 -7.09
CA LEU A 745 -45.60 7.83 -7.75
C LEU A 745 -46.12 6.79 -6.72
N LYS A 746 -47.38 6.37 -6.93
CA LYS A 746 -47.97 5.24 -6.21
C LYS A 746 -47.16 3.97 -6.51
N PHE A 747 -47.21 2.96 -5.62
CA PHE A 747 -46.40 1.76 -5.73
C PHE A 747 -46.45 1.07 -7.11
N GLU A 748 -47.64 0.88 -7.67
CA GLU A 748 -47.84 0.20 -8.95
C GLU A 748 -47.17 0.95 -10.11
N ASP A 749 -47.33 2.28 -10.14
CA ASP A 749 -46.77 3.13 -11.19
C ASP A 749 -45.25 3.26 -11.02
N ALA A 750 -44.77 3.32 -9.77
CA ALA A 750 -43.36 3.35 -9.46
C ALA A 750 -42.68 2.02 -9.86
N LYS A 751 -43.35 0.86 -9.61
CA LYS A 751 -42.88 -0.46 -10.02
C LYS A 751 -42.84 -0.62 -11.54
N LYS A 752 -43.86 -0.13 -12.23
CA LYS A 752 -43.89 -0.11 -13.71
C LYS A 752 -42.77 0.74 -14.28
N LEU A 753 -42.62 1.96 -13.76
CA LEU A 753 -41.59 2.89 -14.24
C LEU A 753 -40.16 2.36 -13.97
N ILE A 754 -39.88 1.81 -12.78
CA ILE A 754 -38.52 1.31 -12.46
C ILE A 754 -38.17 0.10 -13.32
N ALA A 755 -39.13 -0.74 -13.68
CA ALA A 755 -38.92 -1.91 -14.52
C ALA A 755 -38.47 -1.55 -15.95
N THR A 756 -38.88 -0.36 -16.49
CA THR A 756 -38.44 0.10 -17.82
C THR A 756 -36.93 0.32 -17.92
N TYR A 757 -36.24 0.56 -16.80
CA TYR A 757 -34.79 0.77 -16.76
C TYR A 757 -33.99 -0.53 -16.77
N LYS A 758 -34.62 -1.70 -16.78
CA LYS A 758 -34.02 -3.04 -16.92
C LYS A 758 -32.80 -3.27 -16.04
N LEU A 759 -32.83 -2.82 -14.77
CA LEU A 759 -31.72 -2.92 -13.82
C LEU A 759 -31.43 -4.39 -13.48
N ASN A 760 -30.17 -4.82 -13.47
CA ASN A 760 -29.80 -6.23 -13.26
C ASN A 760 -29.76 -6.65 -11.80
N GLY A 761 -30.07 -5.75 -10.86
CA GLY A 761 -30.15 -6.08 -9.43
C GLY A 761 -29.93 -4.88 -8.51
N ILE A 762 -29.77 -5.19 -7.22
CA ILE A 762 -29.65 -4.17 -6.15
C ILE A 762 -28.45 -3.24 -6.36
N ASN A 763 -27.34 -3.75 -6.87
CA ASN A 763 -26.15 -2.93 -7.10
C ASN A 763 -26.34 -1.92 -8.23
N ASP A 764 -27.02 -2.32 -9.29
CA ASP A 764 -27.36 -1.42 -10.39
C ASP A 764 -28.36 -0.34 -9.93
N PHE A 765 -29.33 -0.73 -9.11
CA PHE A 765 -30.24 0.23 -8.50
C PHE A 765 -29.49 1.24 -7.61
N LYS A 766 -28.51 0.77 -6.80
CA LYS A 766 -27.69 1.68 -5.97
C LYS A 766 -26.93 2.71 -6.82
N LYS A 767 -26.43 2.33 -7.99
CA LYS A 767 -25.76 3.24 -8.94
C LYS A 767 -26.77 4.18 -9.60
N PHE A 768 -27.86 3.61 -10.10
CA PHE A 768 -28.89 4.36 -10.82
C PHE A 768 -29.56 5.43 -9.96
N LYS A 769 -29.92 5.13 -8.70
CA LYS A 769 -30.57 6.12 -7.81
C LYS A 769 -29.71 7.36 -7.50
N ASN A 770 -28.39 7.27 -7.72
CA ASN A 770 -27.45 8.38 -7.53
C ASN A 770 -27.08 9.06 -8.86
N SER A 771 -27.58 8.59 -9.99
CA SER A 771 -27.34 9.18 -11.29
C SER A 771 -28.17 10.45 -11.52
N LYS A 772 -27.72 11.29 -12.46
CA LYS A 772 -28.49 12.48 -12.90
C LYS A 772 -29.81 12.12 -13.56
N ASN A 773 -29.92 10.91 -14.10
CA ASN A 773 -31.10 10.44 -14.85
C ASN A 773 -32.16 9.75 -13.96
N TYR A 774 -31.99 9.77 -12.63
CA TYR A 774 -32.96 9.18 -11.72
C TYR A 774 -34.22 10.04 -11.64
N PRO A 775 -35.43 9.49 -11.96
CA PRO A 775 -36.66 10.25 -11.94
C PRO A 775 -36.98 10.81 -10.56
N LYS A 776 -37.32 12.09 -10.50
CA LYS A 776 -37.69 12.76 -9.25
C LYS A 776 -38.99 12.22 -8.64
N SER A 777 -39.85 11.61 -9.44
CA SER A 777 -41.11 10.96 -9.05
C SER A 777 -40.91 9.58 -8.40
N LEU A 778 -39.70 8.97 -8.48
CA LEU A 778 -39.35 7.71 -7.82
C LEU A 778 -38.69 7.95 -6.46
N SER A 779 -39.07 7.15 -5.47
CA SER A 779 -38.42 7.19 -4.17
C SER A 779 -37.01 6.63 -4.24
N LYS A 780 -35.99 7.36 -3.77
CA LYS A 780 -34.62 6.85 -3.60
C LYS A 780 -34.51 5.75 -2.54
N ASN A 781 -35.54 5.61 -1.71
CA ASN A 781 -35.69 4.53 -0.72
C ASN A 781 -36.95 3.71 -1.04
N PRO A 782 -36.86 2.63 -1.84
CA PRO A 782 -38.03 1.82 -2.21
C PRO A 782 -38.72 1.15 -1.01
N TYR A 783 -38.05 0.98 0.11
CA TYR A 783 -38.65 0.46 1.34
C TYR A 783 -39.76 1.36 1.91
N HIS A 784 -39.88 2.56 1.41
CA HIS A 784 -41.05 3.44 1.61
C HIS A 784 -42.39 2.74 1.26
N TYR A 785 -42.34 1.80 0.30
CA TYR A 785 -43.52 1.01 -0.11
C TYR A 785 -43.69 -0.30 0.66
N LYS A 786 -42.88 -0.57 1.69
CA LYS A 786 -42.88 -1.85 2.42
C LYS A 786 -44.24 -2.24 3.02
N SER A 787 -45.06 -1.25 3.38
CA SER A 787 -46.40 -1.46 3.91
C SER A 787 -47.46 -1.69 2.83
N HIS A 788 -47.10 -1.63 1.55
CA HIS A 788 -48.04 -1.87 0.47
C HIS A 788 -48.37 -3.37 0.34
N PRO A 789 -49.66 -3.79 0.22
CA PRO A 789 -50.02 -5.21 0.20
C PRO A 789 -49.32 -6.06 -0.87
N LYS A 790 -48.98 -5.46 -1.99
CA LYS A 790 -48.28 -6.12 -3.10
C LYS A 790 -46.76 -5.99 -3.07
N TRP A 791 -46.18 -5.53 -1.97
CA TRP A 791 -44.74 -5.46 -1.82
C TRP A 791 -44.11 -6.83 -1.53
N ASN A 792 -43.39 -7.43 -2.48
CA ASN A 792 -42.69 -8.71 -2.37
C ASN A 792 -41.17 -8.58 -2.31
N GLY A 793 -40.66 -7.42 -1.84
CA GLY A 793 -39.25 -7.16 -1.69
C GLY A 793 -38.65 -6.32 -2.82
N LEU A 794 -37.40 -5.95 -2.64
CA LEU A 794 -36.72 -5.00 -3.55
C LEU A 794 -36.50 -5.58 -4.95
N LEU A 795 -36.23 -6.88 -5.07
CA LEU A 795 -36.01 -7.50 -6.39
C LEU A 795 -37.31 -7.55 -7.20
N ASP A 796 -38.43 -7.85 -6.55
CA ASP A 796 -39.75 -7.79 -7.17
C ASP A 796 -40.13 -6.37 -7.59
N TYR A 797 -39.81 -5.39 -6.75
CA TYR A 797 -39.99 -3.97 -7.11
C TYR A 797 -39.18 -3.57 -8.35
N LEU A 798 -38.00 -4.12 -8.54
CA LEU A 798 -37.16 -3.91 -9.71
C LEU A 798 -37.58 -4.74 -10.95
N GLY A 799 -38.68 -5.49 -10.88
CA GLY A 799 -39.20 -6.30 -11.97
C GLY A 799 -38.46 -7.62 -12.19
N LYS A 800 -37.77 -8.15 -11.18
CA LYS A 800 -37.07 -9.43 -11.25
C LYS A 800 -37.84 -10.51 -10.48
N LYS A 801 -38.10 -11.64 -11.13
CA LYS A 801 -38.62 -12.83 -10.42
C LYS A 801 -37.49 -13.38 -9.54
N LYS A 802 -37.86 -13.91 -8.37
CA LYS A 802 -36.95 -14.60 -7.46
C LYS A 802 -36.22 -15.75 -8.12
#